data_21d96740699b4b91758ec442e8a5235e
#
_entry.id   21d96740699b4b91758ec442e8a5235e
#
_cell.length_a   1.000
_cell.length_b   1.000
_cell.length_c   1.000
_cell.angle_alpha   90.00
_cell.angle_beta   90.00
_cell.angle_gamma   90.00
#
_symmetry.space_group_name_H-M   'P 1'
#
loop_
_entity.id
_entity.type
_entity.pdbx_description
1 polymer ?
#
loop_
_entity_poly.entity_id
_entity_poly.type
_entity_poly.pdbx_seq_one_letter_code
_entity_poly.pdbx_strand_id
1 'polypeptide(L)'
;MACNAAADVPSVPESVLVVDDSTGRIISSATPSPDGARIAYTKVTGGRSQVFVSAADGSNPVQVSHGIWDYNPLWSPDGKWIAYEGEDPNFDLYVVPSDGSGAARMISGGPATDNAMAWLRDGSGVLFNRVGAGDDHPLVAPLDGGAPRRIGPVMQGNLHANWSPDGSLLGFDVHRGLGATIWVQDTAAGSAPRQLTSEGLENAPVLTMWSPDSREIAYTSRRTGTEDIWILDVASGQSRQLTNDIRDDNSPRWSPDGRSIAFLSDRGGQRDLWVMPSAGGSATRLTSDAAVESAARWAPDGKTVYYTTSRNAVELQLVPLAGGPPRTIRAWEEFDITDARLSPDGKTIVYDSPRIGNGDLFMLPVAGGEPTTFASSPLVDHSARWSPDGSQVAFLSSRGGSTDIWVVPAAGGEPRNLTVSPGDEDEPIWSPDGTQVAYASSRDVGGADLWVIPSSGGTPHRLTRDNVRPEGYHWSPDGKYLYFQGQKPGGSGARDFFRVAAAGGPLEPLGANPRITGGRVSHDGKLVVYVTLERGLAFLELMPSTGGPSRRLTSDTAIVYRPFATWSRDDSLLVVQQFDLVANRDYADVFTYRLSDGRWTQLTRTAWGDEDISGISPDGKEALVVLHSARVQIRRVSVPDLVAGTR
;
A
#
# COMPACT_ATOMS: atom_id res chain seq x y z
N MET A 1 15.44 -48.54 28.94
CA MET A 1 16.38 -47.73 28.16
C MET A 1 15.72 -47.43 26.83
N ALA A 2 15.18 -46.26 26.71
CA ALA A 2 14.66 -45.76 25.44
C ALA A 2 15.45 -44.47 25.15
N CYS A 3 16.39 -44.55 24.23
CA CYS A 3 17.03 -43.38 23.64
C CYS A 3 16.02 -42.69 22.76
N ASN A 4 15.51 -41.53 23.19
CA ASN A 4 14.93 -40.53 22.32
C ASN A 4 16.09 -39.89 21.55
N ALA A 5 16.31 -40.30 20.31
CA ALA A 5 17.01 -39.47 19.35
C ALA A 5 16.09 -38.27 19.06
N ALA A 6 16.42 -37.13 19.61
CA ALA A 6 15.88 -35.86 19.13
C ALA A 6 16.32 -35.80 17.65
N ALA A 7 15.33 -35.78 16.74
CA ALA A 7 15.62 -35.48 15.34
C ALA A 7 16.29 -34.09 15.32
N ASP A 8 17.48 -33.99 14.79
CA ASP A 8 18.14 -32.70 14.52
C ASP A 8 17.21 -31.88 13.65
N VAL A 9 16.57 -30.91 14.26
CA VAL A 9 15.86 -29.86 13.51
C VAL A 9 16.96 -29.11 12.76
N PRO A 10 16.97 -29.11 11.42
CA PRO A 10 18.01 -28.40 10.68
C PRO A 10 18.04 -26.95 11.14
N SER A 11 19.22 -26.48 11.55
CA SER A 11 19.41 -25.09 11.95
C SER A 11 19.05 -24.17 10.77
N VAL A 12 18.23 -23.15 11.03
CA VAL A 12 17.92 -22.12 10.03
C VAL A 12 19.23 -21.44 9.62
N PRO A 13 19.50 -21.27 8.31
CA PRO A 13 20.73 -20.64 7.85
C PRO A 13 20.88 -19.21 8.38
N GLU A 14 22.10 -18.78 8.65
CA GLU A 14 22.38 -17.41 9.06
C GLU A 14 22.15 -16.45 7.89
N SER A 15 21.35 -15.40 8.14
CA SER A 15 21.09 -14.35 7.16
C SER A 15 22.09 -13.20 7.33
N VAL A 16 22.58 -12.66 6.20
CA VAL A 16 23.54 -11.58 6.17
C VAL A 16 22.87 -10.29 5.73
N LEU A 17 23.05 -9.22 6.51
CA LEU A 17 22.62 -7.87 6.13
C LEU A 17 23.43 -7.37 4.93
N VAL A 18 22.74 -6.86 3.90
CA VAL A 18 23.35 -6.33 2.67
C VAL A 18 23.19 -4.81 2.61
N VAL A 19 21.97 -4.32 2.75
CA VAL A 19 21.67 -2.88 2.78
C VAL A 19 20.67 -2.61 3.91
N ASP A 20 20.93 -1.58 4.69
CA ASP A 20 19.96 -1.08 5.66
C ASP A 20 19.44 0.30 5.25
N ASP A 21 18.43 0.78 5.95
CA ASP A 21 17.83 2.09 5.73
C ASP A 21 18.44 3.20 6.60
N SER A 22 19.64 3.00 7.13
CA SER A 22 20.33 4.00 7.97
C SER A 22 20.62 5.32 7.28
N THR A 23 20.62 5.33 5.93
CA THR A 23 20.87 6.51 5.08
C THR A 23 19.72 6.82 4.12
N GLY A 24 18.50 6.33 4.39
CA GLY A 24 17.28 6.53 3.60
C GLY A 24 16.45 5.24 3.47
N ARG A 25 15.13 5.38 3.40
CA ARG A 25 14.18 4.27 3.41
C ARG A 25 14.27 3.40 2.16
N ILE A 26 14.46 2.09 2.32
CA ILE A 26 14.43 1.12 1.23
C ILE A 26 12.96 0.77 0.93
N ILE A 27 12.55 0.82 -0.35
CA ILE A 27 11.18 0.54 -0.78
C ILE A 27 11.08 -0.60 -1.81
N SER A 28 12.20 -1.15 -2.27
CA SER A 28 12.18 -2.31 -3.15
C SER A 28 13.22 -3.35 -2.78
N SER A 29 12.99 -4.58 -3.23
CA SER A 29 13.97 -5.65 -3.10
C SER A 29 15.19 -5.42 -3.97
N ALA A 30 16.31 -5.98 -3.53
CA ALA A 30 17.48 -6.09 -4.39
C ALA A 30 17.20 -6.98 -5.60
N THR A 31 17.55 -6.48 -6.79
CA THR A 31 17.59 -7.27 -8.02
C THR A 31 19.06 -7.52 -8.37
N PRO A 32 19.56 -8.77 -8.30
CA PRO A 32 20.93 -9.08 -8.66
C PRO A 32 21.22 -8.83 -10.15
N SER A 33 22.41 -8.34 -10.46
CA SER A 33 22.91 -8.26 -11.84
C SER A 33 23.10 -9.65 -12.46
N PRO A 34 23.05 -9.78 -13.80
CA PRO A 34 23.20 -11.08 -14.46
C PRO A 34 24.49 -11.83 -14.12
N ASP A 35 25.57 -11.12 -13.80
CA ASP A 35 26.86 -11.67 -13.36
C ASP A 35 26.94 -11.93 -11.85
N GLY A 36 25.90 -11.51 -11.08
CA GLY A 36 25.86 -11.65 -9.62
C GLY A 36 26.78 -10.71 -8.85
N ALA A 37 27.53 -9.83 -9.52
CA ALA A 37 28.54 -8.99 -8.87
C ALA A 37 27.92 -7.73 -8.21
N ARG A 38 26.72 -7.33 -8.64
CA ARG A 38 26.03 -6.11 -8.18
C ARG A 38 24.58 -6.37 -7.86
N ILE A 39 23.95 -5.42 -7.17
CA ILE A 39 22.51 -5.37 -6.93
C ILE A 39 21.97 -3.99 -7.28
N ALA A 40 20.75 -3.93 -7.80
CA ALA A 40 19.98 -2.71 -7.98
C ALA A 40 18.79 -2.70 -7.01
N TYR A 41 18.49 -1.57 -6.42
CA TYR A 41 17.39 -1.40 -5.48
C TYR A 41 16.88 0.05 -5.48
N THR A 42 15.68 0.25 -4.96
CA THR A 42 15.10 1.57 -4.82
C THR A 42 15.19 2.04 -3.37
N LYS A 43 15.55 3.30 -3.20
CA LYS A 43 15.71 3.93 -1.91
C LYS A 43 15.12 5.34 -1.94
N VAL A 44 14.40 5.70 -0.89
CA VAL A 44 13.90 7.07 -0.68
C VAL A 44 14.95 7.88 0.06
N THR A 45 15.36 8.98 -0.52
CA THR A 45 16.31 9.95 0.08
C THR A 45 15.79 11.36 -0.17
N GLY A 46 15.58 12.14 0.89
CA GLY A 46 15.04 13.49 0.78
C GLY A 46 13.65 13.58 0.19
N GLY A 47 12.77 12.63 0.52
CA GLY A 47 11.42 12.54 -0.01
C GLY A 47 11.35 12.14 -1.48
N ARG A 48 12.47 11.68 -2.08
CA ARG A 48 12.56 11.23 -3.47
C ARG A 48 12.91 9.76 -3.52
N SER A 49 12.12 9.00 -4.25
CA SER A 49 12.41 7.60 -4.54
C SER A 49 13.37 7.50 -5.73
N GLN A 50 14.51 6.84 -5.55
CA GLN A 50 15.56 6.80 -6.56
C GLN A 50 16.20 5.41 -6.63
N VAL A 51 16.74 5.09 -7.79
CA VAL A 51 17.40 3.82 -8.04
C VAL A 51 18.89 3.93 -7.71
N PHE A 52 19.36 2.95 -6.97
CA PHE A 52 20.77 2.76 -6.58
C PHE A 52 21.30 1.43 -7.12
N VAL A 53 22.58 1.41 -7.40
CA VAL A 53 23.34 0.21 -7.73
C VAL A 53 24.52 0.10 -6.76
N SER A 54 24.74 -1.06 -6.16
CA SER A 54 25.88 -1.33 -5.30
C SER A 54 26.56 -2.65 -5.64
N ALA A 55 27.69 -2.96 -5.02
CA ALA A 55 28.24 -4.31 -5.03
C ALA A 55 27.23 -5.29 -4.38
N ALA A 56 27.40 -6.59 -4.64
CA ALA A 56 26.52 -7.65 -4.14
C ALA A 56 26.47 -7.77 -2.60
N ASP A 57 27.45 -7.18 -1.91
CA ASP A 57 27.51 -7.08 -0.45
C ASP A 57 26.93 -5.75 0.10
N GLY A 58 26.38 -4.91 -0.77
CA GLY A 58 25.82 -3.60 -0.44
C GLY A 58 26.85 -2.46 -0.40
N SER A 59 28.13 -2.76 -0.57
CA SER A 59 29.19 -1.72 -0.55
C SER A 59 29.16 -0.84 -1.82
N ASN A 60 29.74 0.36 -1.71
CA ASN A 60 29.89 1.33 -2.81
C ASN A 60 28.58 1.64 -3.56
N PRO A 61 27.53 2.08 -2.90
CA PRO A 61 26.29 2.42 -3.55
C PRO A 61 26.46 3.65 -4.46
N VAL A 62 25.95 3.56 -5.68
CA VAL A 62 25.91 4.63 -6.68
C VAL A 62 24.45 4.92 -6.98
N GLN A 63 24.03 6.17 -6.84
CA GLN A 63 22.72 6.63 -7.29
C GLN A 63 22.75 6.76 -8.82
N VAL A 64 21.84 6.06 -9.52
CA VAL A 64 21.80 6.06 -10.98
C VAL A 64 20.59 6.80 -11.56
N SER A 65 19.56 7.07 -10.77
CA SER A 65 18.41 7.86 -11.17
C SER A 65 18.25 9.12 -10.31
N HIS A 66 17.57 10.17 -10.83
CA HIS A 66 17.50 11.48 -10.19
C HIS A 66 16.09 12.11 -10.25
N GLY A 67 15.05 11.31 -10.58
CA GLY A 67 13.66 11.74 -10.57
C GLY A 67 13.10 11.98 -9.17
N ILE A 68 11.80 12.25 -9.09
CA ILE A 68 11.09 12.41 -7.81
C ILE A 68 10.63 11.03 -7.32
N TRP A 69 10.07 10.22 -8.22
CA TRP A 69 9.57 8.88 -7.95
C TRP A 69 10.09 7.91 -9.00
N ASP A 70 11.29 7.36 -8.77
CA ASP A 70 11.91 6.35 -9.62
C ASP A 70 11.92 5.02 -8.88
N TYR A 71 11.44 3.94 -9.52
CA TYR A 71 11.37 2.63 -8.89
C TYR A 71 11.39 1.46 -9.88
N ASN A 72 11.31 0.24 -9.35
CA ASN A 72 11.25 -1.01 -10.10
C ASN A 72 12.44 -1.24 -11.04
N PRO A 73 13.70 -1.22 -10.53
CA PRO A 73 14.89 -1.38 -11.36
C PRO A 73 15.00 -2.77 -11.96
N LEU A 74 15.25 -2.84 -13.27
CA LEU A 74 15.45 -4.05 -14.05
C LEU A 74 16.80 -4.01 -14.77
N TRP A 75 17.64 -5.01 -14.58
CA TRP A 75 18.91 -5.16 -15.27
C TRP A 75 18.72 -5.57 -16.71
N SER A 76 19.49 -4.96 -17.64
CA SER A 76 19.66 -5.50 -18.98
C SER A 76 20.39 -6.85 -18.93
N PRO A 77 20.17 -7.75 -19.90
CA PRO A 77 20.81 -9.05 -19.94
C PRO A 77 22.35 -9.03 -19.92
N ASP A 78 22.95 -7.97 -20.46
CA ASP A 78 24.40 -7.74 -20.47
C ASP A 78 24.93 -6.99 -19.24
N GLY A 79 24.03 -6.60 -18.30
CA GLY A 79 24.37 -5.89 -17.08
C GLY A 79 24.83 -4.44 -17.25
N LYS A 80 24.71 -3.84 -18.46
CA LYS A 80 25.21 -2.48 -18.71
C LYS A 80 24.17 -1.40 -18.44
N TRP A 81 22.88 -1.74 -18.46
CA TRP A 81 21.78 -0.81 -18.30
C TRP A 81 20.85 -1.21 -17.16
N ILE A 82 20.23 -0.19 -16.57
CA ILE A 82 19.07 -0.33 -15.68
C ILE A 82 17.89 0.31 -16.40
N ALA A 83 16.78 -0.43 -16.57
CA ALA A 83 15.48 0.14 -16.86
C ALA A 83 14.72 0.38 -15.56
N TYR A 84 13.96 1.45 -15.47
CA TYR A 84 13.15 1.78 -14.29
C TYR A 84 11.93 2.61 -14.69
N GLU A 85 10.97 2.67 -13.78
CA GLU A 85 9.79 3.52 -13.90
C GLU A 85 10.04 4.85 -13.21
N GLY A 86 9.75 5.97 -13.89
CA GLY A 86 9.91 7.32 -13.36
C GLY A 86 8.67 8.17 -13.57
N GLU A 87 8.28 8.95 -12.55
CA GLU A 87 7.10 9.82 -12.61
C GLU A 87 7.46 11.23 -13.08
N ASP A 88 7.22 11.53 -14.38
CA ASP A 88 7.31 12.89 -14.95
C ASP A 88 6.53 13.02 -16.28
N PRO A 89 5.32 13.47 -16.34
CA PRO A 89 4.23 13.65 -15.36
C PRO A 89 3.42 12.39 -15.08
N ASN A 90 3.71 11.27 -15.74
CA ASN A 90 3.13 9.94 -15.57
C ASN A 90 4.27 8.96 -15.34
N PHE A 91 3.96 7.73 -14.96
CA PHE A 91 4.98 6.70 -14.89
C PHE A 91 5.37 6.26 -16.29
N ASP A 92 6.55 6.69 -16.72
CA ASP A 92 7.16 6.35 -18.01
C ASP A 92 8.42 5.51 -17.78
N LEU A 93 8.89 4.84 -18.83
CA LEU A 93 10.09 4.02 -18.76
C LEU A 93 11.34 4.81 -19.10
N TYR A 94 12.33 4.67 -18.25
CA TYR A 94 13.66 5.22 -18.41
C TYR A 94 14.72 4.13 -18.47
N VAL A 95 15.82 4.41 -19.13
CA VAL A 95 17.04 3.60 -19.06
C VAL A 95 18.23 4.47 -18.71
N VAL A 96 19.15 3.91 -17.93
CA VAL A 96 20.37 4.58 -17.49
C VAL A 96 21.53 3.59 -17.47
N PRO A 97 22.80 4.01 -17.78
CA PRO A 97 23.95 3.16 -17.57
C PRO A 97 24.05 2.69 -16.13
N SER A 98 24.28 1.40 -15.91
CA SER A 98 24.27 0.78 -14.58
C SER A 98 25.45 1.19 -13.68
N ASP A 99 26.44 1.89 -14.23
CA ASP A 99 27.58 2.46 -13.52
C ASP A 99 27.37 3.94 -13.13
N GLY A 100 26.23 4.53 -13.52
CA GLY A 100 25.93 5.95 -13.25
C GLY A 100 26.70 6.93 -14.13
N SER A 101 27.39 6.49 -15.17
CA SER A 101 28.26 7.31 -16.01
C SER A 101 27.50 8.25 -16.98
N GLY A 102 26.19 8.09 -17.14
CA GLY A 102 25.38 8.82 -18.11
C GLY A 102 24.04 9.28 -17.57
N ALA A 103 23.39 10.21 -18.31
CA ALA A 103 22.05 10.66 -17.99
C ALA A 103 21.01 9.59 -18.30
N ALA A 104 19.94 9.54 -17.52
CA ALA A 104 18.78 8.73 -17.81
C ALA A 104 18.09 9.19 -19.09
N ARG A 105 17.56 8.27 -19.86
CA ARG A 105 16.87 8.51 -21.11
C ARG A 105 15.50 7.84 -21.08
N MET A 106 14.46 8.60 -21.36
CA MET A 106 13.11 8.08 -21.54
C MET A 106 13.04 7.22 -22.81
N ILE A 107 12.46 6.03 -22.72
CA ILE A 107 12.27 5.10 -23.84
C ILE A 107 10.79 4.82 -24.13
N SER A 108 9.90 5.23 -23.23
CA SER A 108 8.46 5.28 -23.49
C SER A 108 7.93 6.63 -23.02
N GLY A 109 6.75 7.02 -23.44
CA GLY A 109 6.13 8.27 -23.00
C GLY A 109 4.72 8.39 -23.55
N GLY A 110 3.87 9.16 -22.83
CA GLY A 110 2.50 9.37 -23.23
C GLY A 110 1.60 9.81 -22.06
N PRO A 111 0.28 9.90 -22.26
CA PRO A 111 -0.65 10.28 -21.21
C PRO A 111 -1.04 9.14 -20.26
N ALA A 112 -0.58 7.91 -20.53
CA ALA A 112 -0.90 6.69 -19.78
C ALA A 112 0.30 6.28 -18.92
N THR A 113 0.06 5.39 -17.96
CA THR A 113 1.09 4.80 -17.10
C THR A 113 1.73 3.59 -17.78
N ASP A 114 3.05 3.55 -17.84
CA ASP A 114 3.84 2.47 -18.40
C ASP A 114 4.56 1.69 -17.29
N ASN A 115 4.20 0.41 -17.10
CA ASN A 115 4.79 -0.46 -16.08
C ASN A 115 5.81 -1.41 -16.70
N ALA A 116 7.07 -1.31 -16.30
CA ALA A 116 8.16 -2.17 -16.75
C ALA A 116 7.98 -3.62 -16.28
N MET A 117 8.20 -4.59 -17.17
CA MET A 117 8.05 -6.00 -16.86
C MET A 117 9.34 -6.80 -17.03
N ALA A 118 9.99 -6.67 -18.17
CA ALA A 118 11.21 -7.43 -18.46
C ALA A 118 12.01 -6.80 -19.61
N TRP A 119 13.30 -7.08 -19.66
CA TRP A 119 14.11 -6.83 -20.85
C TRP A 119 13.88 -7.90 -21.91
N LEU A 120 14.02 -7.54 -23.17
CA LEU A 120 14.23 -8.49 -24.25
C LEU A 120 15.57 -9.20 -24.03
N ARG A 121 15.64 -10.47 -24.41
CA ARG A 121 16.83 -11.30 -24.21
C ARG A 121 18.10 -10.76 -24.89
N ASP A 122 17.94 -10.12 -26.04
CA ASP A 122 19.02 -9.49 -26.79
C ASP A 122 19.39 -8.09 -26.29
N GLY A 123 18.70 -7.59 -25.26
CA GLY A 123 18.90 -6.27 -24.70
C GLY A 123 18.44 -5.11 -25.59
N SER A 124 17.73 -5.38 -26.68
CA SER A 124 17.31 -4.34 -27.63
C SER A 124 16.12 -3.48 -27.19
N GLY A 125 15.43 -3.87 -26.09
CA GLY A 125 14.28 -3.12 -25.59
C GLY A 125 13.72 -3.68 -24.29
N VAL A 126 12.69 -2.99 -23.77
CA VAL A 126 12.00 -3.32 -22.51
C VAL A 126 10.53 -3.64 -22.79
N LEU A 127 10.08 -4.80 -22.31
CA LEU A 127 8.67 -5.18 -22.27
C LEU A 127 7.97 -4.39 -21.18
N PHE A 128 6.82 -3.83 -21.50
CA PHE A 128 6.00 -3.08 -20.55
C PHE A 128 4.51 -3.21 -20.84
N ASN A 129 3.69 -2.89 -19.86
CA ASN A 129 2.25 -2.75 -20.02
C ASN A 129 1.85 -1.27 -19.91
N ARG A 130 1.02 -0.79 -20.83
CA ARG A 130 0.48 0.57 -20.80
C ARG A 130 -0.94 0.55 -20.24
N VAL A 131 -1.16 1.25 -19.11
CA VAL A 131 -2.43 1.26 -18.38
C VAL A 131 -3.11 2.62 -18.49
N GLY A 132 -4.42 2.62 -18.72
CA GLY A 132 -5.23 3.86 -18.75
C GLY A 132 -5.48 4.45 -20.13
N ALA A 133 -4.98 3.83 -21.22
CA ALA A 133 -5.28 4.25 -22.59
C ALA A 133 -6.56 3.58 -23.16
N GLY A 134 -7.27 2.79 -22.35
CA GLY A 134 -8.45 2.04 -22.78
C GLY A 134 -8.14 0.77 -23.59
N ASP A 135 -6.90 0.42 -23.68
CA ASP A 135 -6.39 -0.65 -24.57
C ASP A 135 -5.13 -1.27 -23.92
N ASP A 136 -5.35 -1.98 -22.81
CA ASP A 136 -4.27 -2.63 -22.05
C ASP A 136 -3.65 -3.75 -22.90
N HIS A 137 -2.38 -3.62 -23.26
CA HIS A 137 -1.67 -4.64 -24.03
C HIS A 137 -0.16 -4.55 -23.83
N PRO A 138 0.56 -5.65 -23.95
CA PRO A 138 2.01 -5.66 -23.85
C PRO A 138 2.67 -4.94 -25.04
N LEU A 139 3.64 -4.07 -24.72
CA LEU A 139 4.45 -3.31 -25.68
C LEU A 139 5.95 -3.57 -25.43
N VAL A 140 6.75 -3.30 -26.44
CA VAL A 140 8.20 -3.19 -26.31
C VAL A 140 8.62 -1.76 -26.62
N ALA A 141 9.31 -1.13 -25.69
CA ALA A 141 10.03 0.12 -25.89
C ALA A 141 11.45 -0.21 -26.39
N PRO A 142 11.83 0.21 -27.61
CA PRO A 142 13.17 -0.04 -28.10
C PRO A 142 14.23 0.76 -27.33
N LEU A 143 15.38 0.15 -27.07
CA LEU A 143 16.47 0.81 -26.36
C LEU A 143 17.00 2.04 -27.10
N ASP A 144 16.89 2.11 -28.42
CA ASP A 144 17.34 3.25 -29.22
C ASP A 144 16.41 4.48 -29.14
N GLY A 145 15.25 4.36 -28.46
CA GLY A 145 14.26 5.42 -28.30
C GLY A 145 13.27 5.53 -29.48
N GLY A 146 13.15 4.47 -30.27
CA GLY A 146 12.11 4.33 -31.30
C GLY A 146 10.70 4.25 -30.69
N ALA A 147 9.66 4.38 -31.53
CA ALA A 147 8.29 4.26 -31.07
C ALA A 147 8.02 2.86 -30.47
N PRO A 148 7.33 2.74 -29.32
CA PRO A 148 6.94 1.45 -28.77
C PRO A 148 6.09 0.64 -29.76
N ARG A 149 6.36 -0.65 -29.82
CA ARG A 149 5.63 -1.58 -30.70
C ARG A 149 4.82 -2.58 -29.89
N ARG A 150 3.60 -2.86 -30.36
CA ARG A 150 2.75 -3.90 -29.77
C ARG A 150 3.31 -5.29 -30.08
N ILE A 151 3.26 -6.19 -29.08
CA ILE A 151 3.71 -7.58 -29.22
C ILE A 151 2.69 -8.61 -28.73
N GLY A 152 1.74 -8.21 -27.90
CA GLY A 152 0.70 -9.08 -27.38
C GLY A 152 -0.69 -8.80 -27.97
N PRO A 153 -1.67 -9.63 -27.64
CA PRO A 153 -3.06 -9.41 -28.04
C PRO A 153 -3.65 -8.22 -27.31
N VAL A 154 -4.69 -7.62 -27.91
CA VAL A 154 -5.58 -6.71 -27.18
C VAL A 154 -6.49 -7.56 -26.30
N MET A 155 -6.38 -7.43 -25.00
CA MET A 155 -7.24 -8.12 -24.05
C MET A 155 -7.72 -7.12 -23.00
N GLN A 156 -8.98 -7.24 -22.57
CA GLN A 156 -9.51 -6.43 -21.47
C GLN A 156 -9.13 -7.04 -20.14
N GLY A 157 -8.51 -6.26 -19.27
CA GLY A 157 -8.09 -6.65 -17.92
C GLY A 157 -6.65 -6.24 -17.62
N ASN A 158 -6.27 -6.23 -16.34
CA ASN A 158 -4.89 -6.03 -15.96
C ASN A 158 -4.05 -7.21 -16.46
N LEU A 159 -2.96 -6.90 -17.17
CA LEU A 159 -2.06 -7.89 -17.74
C LEU A 159 -0.68 -7.75 -17.08
N HIS A 160 -0.16 -8.87 -16.57
CA HIS A 160 1.26 -8.99 -16.28
C HIS A 160 1.85 -9.95 -17.30
N ALA A 161 2.82 -9.51 -18.07
CA ALA A 161 3.42 -10.33 -19.10
C ALA A 161 4.91 -10.55 -18.85
N ASN A 162 5.41 -11.72 -19.22
CA ASN A 162 6.84 -12.03 -19.16
C ASN A 162 7.24 -13.01 -20.27
N TRP A 163 8.46 -12.87 -20.74
CA TRP A 163 9.04 -13.79 -21.72
C TRP A 163 9.41 -15.13 -21.08
N SER A 164 9.24 -16.21 -21.83
CA SER A 164 9.96 -17.44 -21.53
C SER A 164 11.47 -17.19 -21.62
N PRO A 165 12.30 -17.84 -20.79
CA PRO A 165 13.75 -17.63 -20.80
C PRO A 165 14.43 -17.88 -22.14
N ASP A 166 13.87 -18.76 -22.99
CA ASP A 166 14.34 -18.99 -24.37
C ASP A 166 13.85 -17.93 -25.38
N GLY A 167 12.92 -17.05 -24.98
CA GLY A 167 12.35 -16.00 -25.82
C GLY A 167 11.31 -16.49 -26.83
N SER A 168 10.91 -17.75 -26.80
CA SER A 168 9.97 -18.33 -27.79
C SER A 168 8.50 -17.99 -27.49
N LEU A 169 8.16 -17.79 -26.23
CA LEU A 169 6.79 -17.54 -25.76
C LEU A 169 6.70 -16.25 -24.94
N LEU A 170 5.58 -15.55 -25.09
CA LEU A 170 5.10 -14.52 -24.16
C LEU A 170 4.05 -15.16 -23.25
N GLY A 171 4.35 -15.27 -21.96
CA GLY A 171 3.37 -15.66 -20.94
C GLY A 171 2.69 -14.43 -20.37
N PHE A 172 1.40 -14.48 -20.12
CA PHE A 172 0.66 -13.38 -19.50
C PHE A 172 -0.56 -13.89 -18.74
N ASP A 173 -0.98 -13.12 -17.77
CA ASP A 173 -2.21 -13.34 -17.03
C ASP A 173 -3.28 -12.32 -17.41
N VAL A 174 -4.53 -12.73 -17.37
CA VAL A 174 -5.70 -11.89 -17.63
C VAL A 174 -6.60 -11.92 -16.42
N HIS A 175 -6.75 -10.77 -15.77
CA HIS A 175 -7.61 -10.61 -14.61
C HIS A 175 -9.02 -10.20 -15.01
N ARG A 176 -10.04 -10.95 -14.56
CA ARG A 176 -11.45 -10.62 -14.71
C ARG A 176 -12.17 -10.78 -13.37
N GLY A 177 -12.56 -9.65 -12.78
CA GLY A 177 -13.12 -9.66 -11.44
C GLY A 177 -12.10 -10.17 -10.41
N LEU A 178 -12.48 -11.17 -9.62
CA LEU A 178 -11.61 -11.79 -8.61
C LEU A 178 -10.75 -12.94 -9.15
N GLY A 179 -10.88 -13.31 -10.42
CA GLY A 179 -10.18 -14.44 -11.03
C GLY A 179 -9.12 -14.00 -12.04
N ALA A 180 -8.10 -14.84 -12.22
CA ALA A 180 -7.09 -14.68 -13.25
C ALA A 180 -6.92 -15.97 -14.06
N THR A 181 -6.53 -15.82 -15.34
CA THR A 181 -6.23 -16.93 -16.24
C THR A 181 -4.84 -16.73 -16.85
N ILE A 182 -4.10 -17.82 -17.03
CA ILE A 182 -2.77 -17.82 -17.62
C ILE A 182 -2.85 -18.17 -19.09
N TRP A 183 -2.18 -17.38 -19.90
CA TRP A 183 -2.12 -17.49 -21.35
C TRP A 183 -0.68 -17.50 -21.83
N VAL A 184 -0.45 -18.10 -22.97
CA VAL A 184 0.82 -18.00 -23.69
C VAL A 184 0.57 -17.66 -25.16
N GLN A 185 1.52 -16.93 -25.75
CA GLN A 185 1.53 -16.63 -27.17
C GLN A 185 2.93 -16.86 -27.72
N ASP A 186 3.04 -17.54 -28.85
CA ASP A 186 4.28 -17.65 -29.60
C ASP A 186 4.75 -16.27 -30.06
N THR A 187 6.03 -15.97 -29.95
CA THR A 187 6.60 -14.68 -30.33
C THR A 187 6.72 -14.52 -31.85
N ALA A 188 6.50 -15.59 -32.62
CA ALA A 188 6.41 -15.50 -34.08
C ALA A 188 5.21 -14.64 -34.51
N ALA A 189 5.43 -13.82 -35.52
CA ALA A 189 4.42 -12.88 -36.01
C ALA A 189 3.10 -13.58 -36.39
N GLY A 190 1.98 -13.10 -35.85
CA GLY A 190 0.64 -13.55 -36.22
C GLY A 190 0.12 -14.78 -35.48
N SER A 191 0.84 -15.29 -34.48
CA SER A 191 0.34 -16.40 -33.65
C SER A 191 -0.82 -15.96 -32.75
N ALA A 192 -1.84 -16.80 -32.58
CA ALA A 192 -2.93 -16.56 -31.66
C ALA A 192 -2.55 -16.96 -30.22
N PRO A 193 -3.00 -16.21 -29.20
CA PRO A 193 -2.79 -16.60 -27.81
C PRO A 193 -3.54 -17.88 -27.47
N ARG A 194 -2.94 -18.73 -26.63
CA ARG A 194 -3.50 -19.97 -26.12
C ARG A 194 -3.70 -19.88 -24.62
N GLN A 195 -4.94 -20.11 -24.18
CA GLN A 195 -5.24 -20.19 -22.74
C GLN A 195 -4.73 -21.51 -22.16
N LEU A 196 -4.03 -21.43 -21.04
CA LEU A 196 -3.49 -22.60 -20.33
C LEU A 196 -4.32 -23.02 -19.13
N THR A 197 -4.98 -22.06 -18.45
CA THR A 197 -5.80 -22.34 -17.28
C THR A 197 -7.24 -21.91 -17.51
N SER A 198 -8.22 -22.69 -17.03
CA SER A 198 -9.65 -22.35 -17.10
C SER A 198 -9.98 -21.24 -16.08
N GLU A 199 -11.11 -20.54 -16.29
CA GLU A 199 -11.65 -19.55 -15.34
C GLU A 199 -11.89 -20.20 -13.98
N GLY A 200 -11.59 -19.48 -12.88
CA GLY A 200 -11.78 -19.95 -11.51
C GLY A 200 -10.51 -20.06 -10.67
N LEU A 201 -9.38 -19.49 -11.15
CA LEU A 201 -8.25 -19.23 -10.26
C LEU A 201 -8.61 -18.03 -9.39
N GLU A 202 -9.38 -18.27 -8.31
CA GLU A 202 -9.71 -17.23 -7.36
C GLU A 202 -8.43 -16.65 -6.77
N ASN A 203 -8.29 -15.31 -6.88
CA ASN A 203 -7.25 -14.50 -6.27
C ASN A 203 -5.81 -14.97 -6.49
N ALA A 204 -5.33 -14.99 -7.72
CA ALA A 204 -3.91 -15.14 -7.96
C ALA A 204 -3.29 -13.80 -8.38
N PRO A 205 -2.40 -13.19 -7.59
CA PRO A 205 -1.43 -12.24 -8.12
C PRO A 205 -0.43 -13.04 -8.94
N VAL A 206 -0.68 -13.18 -10.23
CA VAL A 206 0.16 -14.01 -11.08
C VAL A 206 1.17 -13.13 -11.80
N LEU A 207 2.35 -13.09 -11.28
CA LEU A 207 3.52 -12.93 -12.12
C LEU A 207 3.81 -14.31 -12.71
N THR A 208 3.71 -14.48 -14.03
CA THR A 208 4.10 -15.71 -14.71
C THR A 208 5.59 -16.01 -14.44
N MET A 209 5.84 -16.95 -13.53
CA MET A 209 7.19 -17.32 -13.14
C MET A 209 7.62 -18.55 -13.94
N TRP A 210 8.28 -18.28 -15.05
CA TRP A 210 8.82 -19.33 -15.92
C TRP A 210 9.93 -20.13 -15.25
N SER A 211 9.93 -21.42 -15.48
CA SER A 211 11.11 -22.26 -15.22
C SER A 211 12.26 -21.86 -16.16
N PRO A 212 13.53 -21.99 -15.75
CA PRO A 212 14.67 -21.61 -16.57
C PRO A 212 14.74 -22.32 -17.93
N ASP A 213 14.15 -23.50 -18.05
CA ASP A 213 14.07 -24.28 -19.30
C ASP A 213 12.85 -23.96 -20.16
N SER A 214 12.02 -22.95 -19.77
CA SER A 214 10.84 -22.48 -20.49
C SER A 214 9.69 -23.50 -20.59
N ARG A 215 9.69 -24.57 -19.81
CA ARG A 215 8.69 -25.64 -19.90
C ARG A 215 7.57 -25.54 -18.89
N GLU A 216 7.82 -24.95 -17.75
CA GLU A 216 6.86 -24.84 -16.66
C GLU A 216 6.67 -23.38 -16.20
N ILE A 217 5.51 -23.10 -15.61
CA ILE A 217 5.18 -21.83 -14.97
C ILE A 217 4.79 -22.12 -13.52
N ALA A 218 5.47 -21.50 -12.55
CA ALA A 218 5.04 -21.50 -11.16
C ALA A 218 4.05 -20.35 -10.93
N TYR A 219 2.98 -20.62 -10.20
CA TYR A 219 1.95 -19.63 -9.88
C TYR A 219 1.27 -19.94 -8.55
N THR A 220 0.58 -18.96 -7.99
CA THR A 220 -0.21 -19.08 -6.75
C THR A 220 -1.69 -19.26 -7.08
N SER A 221 -2.41 -20.09 -6.34
CA SER A 221 -3.85 -20.28 -6.51
C SER A 221 -4.54 -20.67 -5.21
N ARG A 222 -5.74 -20.11 -4.98
CA ARG A 222 -6.63 -20.44 -3.83
C ARG A 222 -7.67 -21.51 -4.14
N ARG A 223 -7.56 -22.25 -5.26
CA ARG A 223 -8.55 -23.28 -5.66
C ARG A 223 -8.77 -24.39 -4.62
N THR A 224 -7.86 -24.53 -3.66
CA THR A 224 -7.91 -25.52 -2.57
C THR A 224 -8.30 -24.92 -1.22
N GLY A 225 -8.56 -23.60 -1.17
CA GLY A 225 -9.01 -22.87 0.02
C GLY A 225 -7.97 -21.88 0.57
N THR A 226 -6.70 -22.28 0.61
CA THR A 226 -5.54 -21.43 0.96
C THR A 226 -4.74 -21.07 -0.29
N GLU A 227 -3.88 -20.05 -0.21
CA GLU A 227 -2.91 -19.79 -1.27
C GLU A 227 -1.88 -20.91 -1.28
N ASP A 228 -1.83 -21.65 -2.39
CA ASP A 228 -0.86 -22.70 -2.64
C ASP A 228 -0.07 -22.44 -3.91
N ILE A 229 1.14 -23.00 -3.98
CA ILE A 229 1.97 -22.94 -5.17
C ILE A 229 1.63 -24.10 -6.09
N TRP A 230 1.42 -23.78 -7.34
CA TRP A 230 1.13 -24.70 -8.42
C TRP A 230 2.16 -24.58 -9.54
N ILE A 231 2.41 -25.68 -10.22
CA ILE A 231 3.28 -25.74 -11.38
C ILE A 231 2.44 -26.18 -12.59
N LEU A 232 2.46 -25.36 -13.63
CA LEU A 232 1.77 -25.55 -14.89
C LEU A 232 2.76 -25.99 -15.96
N ASP A 233 2.57 -27.15 -16.56
CA ASP A 233 3.28 -27.58 -17.75
C ASP A 233 2.73 -26.86 -18.98
N VAL A 234 3.58 -26.11 -19.68
CA VAL A 234 3.17 -25.20 -20.75
C VAL A 234 2.71 -25.96 -22.00
N ALA A 235 3.28 -27.13 -22.28
CA ALA A 235 2.94 -27.93 -23.46
C ALA A 235 1.57 -28.58 -23.32
N SER A 236 1.33 -29.24 -22.18
CA SER A 236 0.10 -29.98 -21.93
C SER A 236 -1.04 -29.13 -21.33
N GLY A 237 -0.73 -28.00 -20.70
CA GLY A 237 -1.68 -27.20 -19.92
C GLY A 237 -2.09 -27.85 -18.60
N GLN A 238 -1.42 -28.90 -18.15
CA GLN A 238 -1.72 -29.59 -16.89
C GLN A 238 -1.02 -28.92 -15.72
N SER A 239 -1.76 -28.72 -14.63
CA SER A 239 -1.22 -28.15 -13.38
C SER A 239 -1.08 -29.22 -12.31
N ARG A 240 0.02 -29.20 -11.57
CA ARG A 240 0.23 -29.98 -10.34
C ARG A 240 0.39 -29.05 -9.14
N GLN A 241 -0.20 -29.43 -8.03
CA GLN A 241 -0.02 -28.73 -6.77
C GLN A 241 1.37 -29.03 -6.20
N LEU A 242 2.09 -28.00 -5.79
CA LEU A 242 3.42 -28.14 -5.20
C LEU A 242 3.37 -28.06 -3.67
N THR A 243 2.57 -27.13 -3.12
CA THR A 243 2.33 -26.98 -1.67
C THR A 243 0.87 -27.23 -1.35
N ASN A 244 0.56 -27.69 -0.13
CA ASN A 244 -0.81 -28.06 0.29
C ASN A 244 -1.03 -27.97 1.79
N ASP A 245 -0.34 -27.08 2.49
CA ASP A 245 -0.61 -26.89 3.92
C ASP A 245 -1.77 -25.92 4.20
N ILE A 246 -2.09 -25.77 5.50
CA ILE A 246 -3.23 -24.96 5.94
C ILE A 246 -2.95 -23.44 5.99
N ARG A 247 -1.76 -23.03 5.58
CA ARG A 247 -1.32 -21.64 5.58
C ARG A 247 -1.01 -21.21 4.15
N ASP A 248 -1.01 -19.89 3.95
CA ASP A 248 -0.75 -19.32 2.64
C ASP A 248 0.71 -19.48 2.23
N ASP A 249 0.92 -20.01 1.02
CA ASP A 249 2.17 -20.11 0.31
C ASP A 249 2.11 -19.32 -0.98
N ASN A 250 2.97 -18.32 -1.14
CA ASN A 250 2.92 -17.44 -2.30
C ASN A 250 4.27 -16.97 -2.80
N SER A 251 4.25 -16.15 -3.86
CA SER A 251 5.44 -15.53 -4.45
C SER A 251 6.53 -16.50 -4.87
N PRO A 252 6.24 -17.62 -5.58
CA PRO A 252 7.22 -18.60 -5.98
C PRO A 252 8.30 -17.99 -6.87
N ARG A 253 9.55 -18.47 -6.71
CA ARG A 253 10.72 -18.09 -7.51
C ARG A 253 11.57 -19.31 -7.83
N TRP A 254 11.72 -19.61 -9.11
CA TRP A 254 12.61 -20.67 -9.56
C TRP A 254 14.08 -20.34 -9.29
N SER A 255 14.84 -21.34 -8.84
CA SER A 255 16.30 -21.25 -8.86
C SER A 255 16.81 -21.21 -10.31
N PRO A 256 17.98 -20.60 -10.58
CA PRO A 256 18.54 -20.52 -11.94
C PRO A 256 18.77 -21.88 -12.61
N ASP A 257 18.98 -22.94 -11.85
CA ASP A 257 19.15 -24.32 -12.35
C ASP A 257 17.83 -25.09 -12.49
N GLY A 258 16.68 -24.48 -12.09
CA GLY A 258 15.36 -25.08 -12.15
C GLY A 258 15.07 -26.18 -11.14
N ARG A 259 15.99 -26.47 -10.23
CA ARG A 259 15.81 -27.59 -9.28
C ARG A 259 15.05 -27.25 -8.03
N SER A 260 14.95 -25.97 -7.70
CA SER A 260 14.33 -25.49 -6.46
C SER A 260 13.40 -24.34 -6.70
N ILE A 261 12.45 -24.16 -5.79
CA ILE A 261 11.55 -23.01 -5.72
C ILE A 261 11.68 -22.39 -4.33
N ALA A 262 12.06 -21.11 -4.29
CA ALA A 262 11.94 -20.28 -3.10
C ALA A 262 10.54 -19.64 -3.07
N PHE A 263 9.95 -19.50 -1.89
CA PHE A 263 8.61 -18.96 -1.72
C PHE A 263 8.41 -18.38 -0.32
N LEU A 264 7.38 -17.57 -0.17
CA LEU A 264 6.97 -17.03 1.12
C LEU A 264 5.85 -17.88 1.71
N SER A 265 5.90 -18.13 3.03
CA SER A 265 4.93 -18.95 3.72
C SER A 265 4.72 -18.53 5.17
N ASP A 266 3.47 -18.53 5.61
CA ASP A 266 3.06 -18.26 7.00
C ASP A 266 3.03 -19.52 7.87
N ARG A 267 3.45 -20.69 7.36
CA ARG A 267 3.46 -21.99 8.09
C ARG A 267 4.30 -21.98 9.36
N GLY A 268 5.26 -21.06 9.45
CA GLY A 268 6.11 -20.85 10.63
C GLY A 268 5.49 -19.98 11.72
N GLY A 269 4.26 -19.49 11.52
CA GLY A 269 3.56 -18.56 12.42
C GLY A 269 3.62 -17.09 11.96
N GLN A 270 4.60 -16.75 11.14
CA GLN A 270 4.75 -15.48 10.44
C GLN A 270 5.27 -15.73 9.03
N ARG A 271 5.26 -14.70 8.20
CA ARG A 271 5.70 -14.80 6.80
C ARG A 271 7.21 -14.89 6.72
N ASP A 272 7.70 -16.08 6.37
CA ASP A 272 9.11 -16.39 6.21
C ASP A 272 9.45 -16.85 4.80
N LEU A 273 10.74 -16.85 4.50
CA LEU A 273 11.28 -17.41 3.26
C LEU A 273 11.54 -18.90 3.43
N TRP A 274 11.01 -19.68 2.50
CA TRP A 274 11.16 -21.13 2.42
C TRP A 274 11.70 -21.54 1.07
N VAL A 275 12.26 -22.74 0.98
CA VAL A 275 12.72 -23.35 -0.26
C VAL A 275 12.32 -24.82 -0.30
N MET A 276 12.01 -25.33 -1.49
CA MET A 276 11.73 -26.75 -1.69
C MET A 276 12.19 -27.23 -3.08
N PRO A 277 12.38 -28.54 -3.30
CA PRO A 277 12.64 -29.08 -4.62
C PRO A 277 11.46 -28.77 -5.57
N SER A 278 11.77 -28.37 -6.80
CA SER A 278 10.73 -28.08 -7.81
C SER A 278 9.89 -29.31 -8.20
N ALA A 279 10.46 -30.51 -8.03
CA ALA A 279 9.75 -31.78 -8.22
C ALA A 279 8.77 -32.12 -7.09
N GLY A 280 8.74 -31.35 -6.01
CA GLY A 280 8.00 -31.63 -4.78
C GLY A 280 8.88 -32.26 -3.69
N GLY A 281 8.32 -32.38 -2.49
CA GLY A 281 9.01 -32.89 -1.31
C GLY A 281 8.91 -31.96 -0.11
N SER A 282 9.80 -32.08 0.85
CA SER A 282 9.78 -31.28 2.07
C SER A 282 10.32 -29.88 1.82
N ALA A 283 9.61 -28.86 2.33
CA ALA A 283 10.10 -27.50 2.35
C ALA A 283 11.07 -27.25 3.52
N THR A 284 12.08 -26.46 3.28
CA THR A 284 13.09 -26.03 4.27
C THR A 284 12.94 -24.55 4.54
N ARG A 285 12.85 -24.17 5.81
CA ARG A 285 12.77 -22.76 6.23
C ARG A 285 14.16 -22.12 6.10
N LEU A 286 14.23 -20.96 5.45
CA LEU A 286 15.45 -20.19 5.26
C LEU A 286 15.58 -19.03 6.25
N THR A 287 14.46 -18.49 6.73
CA THR A 287 14.44 -17.38 7.68
C THR A 287 13.52 -17.71 8.86
N SER A 288 13.76 -17.11 10.02
CA SER A 288 12.95 -17.34 11.23
C SER A 288 13.02 -16.17 12.21
N ASP A 289 13.44 -15.00 11.76
CA ASP A 289 13.44 -13.82 12.63
C ASP A 289 12.03 -13.20 12.70
N ALA A 290 11.84 -12.24 13.61
CA ALA A 290 10.54 -11.62 13.85
C ALA A 290 10.14 -10.58 12.76
N ALA A 291 10.89 -10.48 11.67
CA ALA A 291 10.58 -9.60 10.56
C ALA A 291 9.66 -10.28 9.54
N VAL A 292 8.91 -9.49 8.78
CA VAL A 292 8.13 -9.97 7.64
C VAL A 292 9.00 -9.95 6.40
N GLU A 293 9.17 -11.11 5.76
CA GLU A 293 9.91 -11.20 4.52
C GLU A 293 9.04 -10.90 3.30
N SER A 294 9.70 -10.34 2.28
CA SER A 294 9.08 -10.07 0.99
C SER A 294 10.10 -10.11 -0.14
N ALA A 295 9.58 -10.13 -1.36
CA ALA A 295 10.29 -9.86 -2.61
C ALA A 295 11.60 -10.64 -2.83
N ALA A 296 11.57 -11.96 -2.56
CA ALA A 296 12.72 -12.86 -2.76
C ALA A 296 13.20 -12.90 -4.22
N ARG A 297 14.53 -12.92 -4.41
CA ARG A 297 15.23 -13.03 -5.70
C ARG A 297 16.45 -13.94 -5.57
N TRP A 298 16.57 -14.94 -6.43
CA TRP A 298 17.76 -15.75 -6.52
C TRP A 298 18.94 -14.96 -7.10
N ALA A 299 20.10 -15.14 -6.53
CA ALA A 299 21.36 -14.78 -7.20
C ALA A 299 21.63 -15.74 -8.36
N PRO A 300 22.37 -15.32 -9.40
CA PRO A 300 22.73 -16.19 -10.53
C PRO A 300 23.52 -17.43 -10.14
N ASP A 301 24.15 -17.44 -8.96
CA ASP A 301 24.89 -18.59 -8.43
C ASP A 301 24.01 -19.80 -8.07
N GLY A 302 22.68 -19.59 -8.00
CA GLY A 302 21.71 -20.61 -7.58
C GLY A 302 21.82 -21.09 -6.14
N LYS A 303 22.62 -20.40 -5.31
CA LYS A 303 22.89 -20.75 -3.91
C LYS A 303 22.54 -19.66 -2.92
N THR A 304 22.27 -18.47 -3.41
CA THR A 304 21.97 -17.29 -2.58
C THR A 304 20.61 -16.72 -2.96
N VAL A 305 19.80 -16.36 -1.96
CA VAL A 305 18.56 -15.62 -2.15
C VAL A 305 18.67 -14.28 -1.45
N TYR A 306 18.45 -13.19 -2.20
CA TYR A 306 18.21 -11.85 -1.67
C TYR A 306 16.74 -11.67 -1.35
N TYR A 307 16.45 -11.03 -0.25
CA TYR A 307 15.09 -10.74 0.17
C TYR A 307 15.04 -9.44 0.98
N THR A 308 13.86 -8.91 1.14
CA THR A 308 13.61 -7.72 1.93
C THR A 308 12.95 -8.13 3.24
N THR A 309 13.44 -7.64 4.36
CA THR A 309 12.77 -7.76 5.65
C THR A 309 12.18 -6.42 6.04
N SER A 310 11.01 -6.44 6.67
CA SER A 310 10.39 -5.26 7.25
C SER A 310 10.03 -5.54 8.71
N ARG A 311 10.50 -4.68 9.61
CA ARG A 311 10.04 -4.62 11.00
C ARG A 311 9.27 -3.34 11.19
N ASN A 312 8.02 -3.46 11.52
CA ASN A 312 7.18 -2.32 11.84
C ASN A 312 7.26 -2.07 13.33
N ALA A 313 7.52 -0.84 13.72
CA ALA A 313 7.30 -0.36 15.06
C ALA A 313 6.34 0.83 15.00
N VAL A 314 5.42 0.88 15.94
CA VAL A 314 4.41 1.94 16.00
C VAL A 314 4.50 2.59 17.38
N GLU A 315 4.50 3.92 17.40
CA GLU A 315 4.43 4.70 18.64
C GLU A 315 3.23 5.64 18.62
N LEU A 316 2.48 5.65 19.72
CA LEU A 316 1.51 6.70 19.99
C LEU A 316 2.17 7.81 20.79
N GLN A 317 2.13 9.02 20.25
CA GLN A 317 2.75 10.19 20.86
C GLN A 317 1.76 11.35 21.00
N LEU A 318 1.94 12.15 22.04
CA LEU A 318 1.35 13.50 22.15
C LEU A 318 2.41 14.53 21.86
N VAL A 319 2.16 15.34 20.82
CA VAL A 319 3.07 16.38 20.31
C VAL A 319 2.53 17.75 20.72
N PRO A 320 3.24 18.53 21.54
CA PRO A 320 2.79 19.86 21.95
C PRO A 320 2.72 20.83 20.77
N LEU A 321 1.59 21.50 20.54
CA LEU A 321 1.40 22.47 19.45
C LEU A 321 2.19 23.77 19.67
N ALA A 322 2.56 24.06 20.90
CA ALA A 322 3.45 25.18 21.25
C ALA A 322 4.93 24.89 21.00
N GLY A 323 5.26 23.67 20.59
CA GLY A 323 6.63 23.15 20.49
C GLY A 323 7.12 22.53 21.79
N GLY A 324 8.15 21.73 21.69
CA GLY A 324 8.73 20.93 22.79
C GLY A 324 8.83 19.46 22.43
N PRO A 325 9.43 18.63 23.27
CA PRO A 325 9.60 17.22 22.97
C PRO A 325 8.24 16.49 22.98
N PRO A 326 7.99 15.60 22.00
CA PRO A 326 6.86 14.69 22.04
C PRO A 326 6.89 13.79 23.27
N ARG A 327 5.72 13.42 23.77
CA ARG A 327 5.55 12.44 24.85
C ARG A 327 5.02 11.13 24.29
N THR A 328 5.83 10.08 24.29
CA THR A 328 5.38 8.73 23.94
C THR A 328 4.41 8.21 24.99
N ILE A 329 3.21 7.85 24.57
CA ILE A 329 2.21 7.18 25.40
C ILE A 329 2.56 5.70 25.46
N ARG A 330 2.81 5.10 24.28
CA ARG A 330 3.20 3.70 24.14
C ARG A 330 3.92 3.46 22.82
N ALA A 331 4.82 2.49 22.84
CA ALA A 331 5.48 1.92 21.68
C ALA A 331 5.18 0.42 21.57
N TRP A 332 5.03 -0.08 20.36
CA TRP A 332 4.89 -1.50 20.03
C TRP A 332 5.93 -1.90 18.99
N GLU A 333 6.50 -3.07 19.16
CA GLU A 333 7.25 -3.77 18.11
C GLU A 333 6.31 -4.84 17.52
N GLU A 334 6.25 -4.95 16.19
CA GLU A 334 5.53 -6.00 15.44
C GLU A 334 4.01 -5.81 15.25
N PHE A 335 3.39 -4.69 15.65
CA PHE A 335 1.96 -4.46 15.44
C PHE A 335 1.69 -3.18 14.67
N ASP A 336 0.68 -3.22 13.83
CA ASP A 336 0.19 -2.05 13.12
C ASP A 336 -1.02 -1.47 13.86
N ILE A 337 -1.07 -0.14 13.98
CA ILE A 337 -2.23 0.62 14.44
C ILE A 337 -2.68 1.42 13.25
N THR A 338 -3.89 1.16 12.77
CA THR A 338 -4.36 1.80 11.55
C THR A 338 -5.17 3.06 11.80
N ASP A 339 -5.84 3.16 12.95
CA ASP A 339 -6.65 4.31 13.31
C ASP A 339 -6.71 4.48 14.84
N ALA A 340 -6.24 5.61 15.36
CA ALA A 340 -6.24 5.92 16.79
C ALA A 340 -7.02 7.22 17.05
N ARG A 341 -7.92 7.24 18.05
CA ARG A 341 -8.74 8.40 18.38
C ARG A 341 -8.79 8.67 19.86
N LEU A 342 -8.51 9.93 20.25
CA LEU A 342 -8.69 10.41 21.62
C LEU A 342 -10.17 10.50 21.98
N SER A 343 -10.50 10.10 23.21
CA SER A 343 -11.81 10.37 23.79
C SER A 343 -12.04 11.88 23.97
N PRO A 344 -13.30 12.35 23.96
CA PRO A 344 -13.61 13.76 24.14
C PRO A 344 -13.14 14.37 25.46
N ASP A 345 -12.85 13.56 26.48
CA ASP A 345 -12.26 13.99 27.76
C ASP A 345 -10.71 13.92 27.77
N GLY A 346 -10.10 13.40 26.70
CA GLY A 346 -8.65 13.30 26.52
C GLY A 346 -7.96 12.25 27.38
N LYS A 347 -8.69 11.33 28.01
CA LYS A 347 -8.10 10.37 28.95
C LYS A 347 -7.87 8.98 28.37
N THR A 348 -8.56 8.65 27.28
CA THR A 348 -8.51 7.31 26.67
C THR A 348 -8.31 7.43 25.17
N ILE A 349 -7.56 6.51 24.59
CA ILE A 349 -7.42 6.32 23.14
C ILE A 349 -8.13 5.03 22.78
N VAL A 350 -9.03 5.07 21.79
CA VAL A 350 -9.50 3.88 21.09
C VAL A 350 -8.68 3.72 19.82
N TYR A 351 -8.27 2.48 19.49
CA TYR A 351 -7.52 2.18 18.27
C TYR A 351 -7.82 0.78 17.78
N ASP A 352 -7.60 0.54 16.51
CA ASP A 352 -7.70 -0.77 15.89
C ASP A 352 -6.33 -1.35 15.58
N SER A 353 -6.20 -2.67 15.77
CA SER A 353 -4.96 -3.39 15.55
C SER A 353 -5.22 -4.87 15.23
N PRO A 354 -4.47 -5.48 14.30
CA PRO A 354 -4.57 -6.90 13.97
C PRO A 354 -3.94 -7.84 15.03
N ARG A 355 -3.61 -7.34 16.21
CA ARG A 355 -2.84 -8.04 17.27
C ARG A 355 -3.41 -9.41 17.66
N ILE A 356 -4.72 -9.61 17.63
CA ILE A 356 -5.41 -10.84 18.07
C ILE A 356 -6.14 -11.51 16.87
N GLY A 357 -5.58 -11.44 15.67
CA GLY A 357 -6.15 -12.12 14.50
C GLY A 357 -6.62 -11.19 13.40
N ASN A 358 -7.90 -10.92 13.28
CA ASN A 358 -8.46 -10.26 12.08
C ASN A 358 -8.64 -8.74 12.19
N GLY A 359 -8.19 -8.11 13.27
CA GLY A 359 -8.42 -6.70 13.60
C GLY A 359 -9.49 -6.58 14.69
N ASP A 360 -9.09 -6.00 15.81
CA ASP A 360 -9.95 -5.76 17.00
C ASP A 360 -9.76 -4.33 17.49
N LEU A 361 -10.72 -3.87 18.30
CA LEU A 361 -10.65 -2.56 18.93
C LEU A 361 -10.07 -2.68 20.35
N PHE A 362 -9.16 -1.77 20.64
CA PHE A 362 -8.50 -1.65 21.94
C PHE A 362 -8.72 -0.27 22.55
N MET A 363 -8.68 -0.22 23.87
CA MET A 363 -8.61 1.02 24.63
C MET A 363 -7.30 1.12 25.40
N LEU A 364 -6.67 2.31 25.33
CA LEU A 364 -5.42 2.61 26.00
C LEU A 364 -5.59 3.90 26.83
N PRO A 365 -5.29 3.91 28.13
CA PRO A 365 -5.23 5.14 28.91
C PRO A 365 -4.12 6.08 28.43
N VAL A 366 -4.41 7.37 28.24
CA VAL A 366 -3.42 8.39 27.86
C VAL A 366 -2.31 8.58 28.90
N ALA A 367 -2.63 8.27 30.15
CA ALA A 367 -1.64 8.25 31.24
C ALA A 367 -0.63 7.09 31.14
N GLY A 368 -0.81 6.18 30.18
CA GLY A 368 -0.04 4.95 30.02
C GLY A 368 -0.70 3.77 30.73
N GLY A 369 -0.20 2.58 30.44
CA GLY A 369 -0.71 1.32 30.98
C GLY A 369 -0.88 0.25 29.89
N GLU A 370 -1.46 -0.89 30.24
CA GLU A 370 -1.73 -1.96 29.29
C GLU A 370 -3.03 -1.69 28.52
N PRO A 371 -3.03 -1.90 27.18
CA PRO A 371 -4.24 -1.84 26.40
C PRO A 371 -5.24 -2.92 26.84
N THR A 372 -6.51 -2.59 26.81
CA THR A 372 -7.60 -3.55 27.03
C THR A 372 -8.39 -3.76 25.75
N THR A 373 -8.75 -5.00 25.44
CA THR A 373 -9.67 -5.30 24.34
C THR A 373 -11.03 -4.66 24.65
N PHE A 374 -11.54 -3.87 23.69
CA PHE A 374 -12.78 -3.12 23.87
C PHE A 374 -13.95 -3.75 23.12
N ALA A 375 -13.74 -4.10 21.86
CA ALA A 375 -14.67 -4.92 21.09
C ALA A 375 -13.85 -5.89 20.25
N SER A 376 -14.25 -7.15 20.27
CA SER A 376 -13.65 -8.18 19.43
C SER A 376 -14.71 -9.12 18.88
N SER A 377 -14.44 -9.66 17.68
CA SER A 377 -15.25 -10.67 17.03
C SER A 377 -14.35 -11.61 16.22
N PRO A 378 -14.84 -12.76 15.76
CA PRO A 378 -14.08 -13.59 14.82
C PRO A 378 -13.78 -12.92 13.47
N LEU A 379 -14.40 -11.76 13.21
CA LEU A 379 -14.26 -10.98 11.98
C LEU A 379 -13.71 -9.59 12.28
N VAL A 380 -13.36 -8.82 11.24
CA VAL A 380 -12.71 -7.52 11.36
C VAL A 380 -13.59 -6.48 12.05
N ASP A 381 -13.04 -5.81 13.05
CA ASP A 381 -13.59 -4.64 13.75
C ASP A 381 -12.60 -3.48 13.61
N HIS A 382 -13.01 -2.34 13.02
CA HIS A 382 -12.12 -1.22 12.74
C HIS A 382 -12.83 0.13 12.68
N SER A 383 -12.08 1.22 12.44
CA SER A 383 -12.58 2.58 12.22
C SER A 383 -13.44 3.13 13.36
N ALA A 384 -12.95 2.97 14.59
CA ALA A 384 -13.65 3.41 15.80
C ALA A 384 -13.77 4.94 15.91
N ARG A 385 -14.94 5.43 16.29
CA ARG A 385 -15.26 6.85 16.46
C ARG A 385 -16.04 7.11 17.74
N TRP A 386 -15.51 7.97 18.60
CA TRP A 386 -16.20 8.40 19.81
C TRP A 386 -17.42 9.26 19.51
N SER A 387 -18.50 9.09 20.24
CA SER A 387 -19.56 10.08 20.29
C SER A 387 -19.04 11.39 20.91
N PRO A 388 -19.60 12.58 20.54
CA PRO A 388 -19.12 13.86 21.05
C PRO A 388 -19.14 14.01 22.57
N ASP A 389 -20.06 13.31 23.26
CA ASP A 389 -20.17 13.26 24.72
C ASP A 389 -19.27 12.18 25.37
N GLY A 390 -18.58 11.36 24.56
CA GLY A 390 -17.72 10.29 25.03
C GLY A 390 -18.46 9.08 25.62
N SER A 391 -19.78 9.01 25.51
CA SER A 391 -20.56 7.92 26.12
C SER A 391 -20.61 6.64 25.28
N GLN A 392 -20.35 6.74 23.98
CA GLN A 392 -20.42 5.63 23.03
C GLN A 392 -19.27 5.67 22.03
N VAL A 393 -19.02 4.52 21.39
CA VAL A 393 -18.11 4.36 20.26
C VAL A 393 -18.86 3.69 19.13
N ALA A 394 -18.85 4.31 17.94
CA ALA A 394 -19.30 3.71 16.69
C ALA A 394 -18.08 3.07 15.99
N PHE A 395 -18.27 1.94 15.32
CA PHE A 395 -17.20 1.24 14.61
C PHE A 395 -17.77 0.39 13.48
N LEU A 396 -16.92 0.00 12.56
CA LEU A 396 -17.25 -0.93 11.48
C LEU A 396 -16.98 -2.37 11.92
N SER A 397 -17.89 -3.27 11.59
CA SER A 397 -17.75 -4.70 11.86
C SER A 397 -18.47 -5.55 10.83
N SER A 398 -17.79 -6.60 10.37
CA SER A 398 -18.38 -7.59 9.45
C SER A 398 -19.11 -8.75 10.17
N ARG A 399 -19.27 -8.70 11.50
CA ARG A 399 -19.91 -9.77 12.31
C ARG A 399 -21.36 -10.07 11.93
N GLY A 400 -22.01 -9.18 11.17
CA GLY A 400 -23.37 -9.35 10.64
C GLY A 400 -23.45 -9.99 9.26
N GLY A 401 -22.31 -10.24 8.59
CA GLY A 401 -22.25 -10.80 7.22
C GLY A 401 -21.84 -9.77 6.16
N SER A 402 -22.33 -8.52 6.25
CA SER A 402 -21.84 -7.32 5.57
C SER A 402 -21.10 -6.45 6.57
N THR A 403 -20.29 -5.49 6.08
CA THR A 403 -19.66 -4.49 6.94
C THR A 403 -20.70 -3.45 7.34
N ASP A 404 -21.15 -3.53 8.59
CA ASP A 404 -22.15 -2.63 9.18
C ASP A 404 -21.52 -1.71 10.23
N ILE A 405 -22.25 -0.63 10.56
CA ILE A 405 -21.90 0.24 11.69
C ILE A 405 -22.50 -0.34 12.96
N TRP A 406 -21.64 -0.57 13.94
CA TRP A 406 -22.01 -1.01 15.28
C TRP A 406 -21.73 0.07 16.30
N VAL A 407 -22.50 0.10 17.37
CA VAL A 407 -22.33 1.06 18.46
C VAL A 407 -22.26 0.30 19.79
N VAL A 408 -21.30 0.70 20.61
CA VAL A 408 -21.10 0.11 21.94
C VAL A 408 -20.93 1.21 22.99
N PRO A 409 -21.42 1.05 24.23
CA PRO A 409 -21.15 1.99 25.32
C PRO A 409 -19.65 2.11 25.59
N ALA A 410 -19.14 3.30 25.85
CA ALA A 410 -17.72 3.54 26.15
C ALA A 410 -17.22 2.77 27.39
N ALA A 411 -18.12 2.49 28.33
CA ALA A 411 -17.84 1.68 29.50
C ALA A 411 -17.76 0.17 29.21
N GLY A 412 -17.92 -0.23 27.95
CA GLY A 412 -18.04 -1.64 27.54
C GLY A 412 -19.47 -2.15 27.56
N GLY A 413 -19.69 -3.34 27.03
CA GLY A 413 -20.99 -3.99 26.93
C GLY A 413 -21.21 -4.63 25.57
N GLU A 414 -22.43 -5.11 25.31
CA GLU A 414 -22.77 -5.75 24.04
C GLU A 414 -22.92 -4.71 22.91
N PRO A 415 -22.18 -4.84 21.81
CA PRO A 415 -22.35 -3.97 20.66
C PRO A 415 -23.72 -4.16 19.99
N ARG A 416 -24.30 -3.06 19.52
CA ARG A 416 -25.58 -3.03 18.81
C ARG A 416 -25.33 -2.68 17.34
N ASN A 417 -25.86 -3.47 16.40
CA ASN A 417 -25.86 -3.11 15.00
C ASN A 417 -26.77 -1.89 14.76
N LEU A 418 -26.22 -0.82 14.19
CA LEU A 418 -26.94 0.42 13.93
C LEU A 418 -27.58 0.44 12.53
N THR A 419 -26.91 -0.11 11.51
CA THR A 419 -27.32 0.06 10.10
C THR A 419 -28.07 -1.12 9.50
N VAL A 420 -27.77 -2.36 9.86
CA VAL A 420 -28.42 -3.60 9.38
C VAL A 420 -28.69 -3.55 7.87
N SER A 421 -27.63 -3.56 7.06
CA SER A 421 -27.69 -3.32 5.62
C SER A 421 -27.24 -4.53 4.80
N PRO A 422 -27.79 -4.75 3.60
CA PRO A 422 -27.23 -5.78 2.70
C PRO A 422 -25.96 -5.33 1.96
N GLY A 423 -25.61 -4.04 2.02
CA GLY A 423 -24.40 -3.46 1.46
C GLY A 423 -23.38 -3.12 2.53
N ASP A 424 -22.15 -2.85 2.12
CA ASP A 424 -21.09 -2.43 3.03
C ASP A 424 -21.20 -0.94 3.34
N GLU A 425 -21.03 -0.60 4.61
CA GLU A 425 -20.89 0.75 5.12
C GLU A 425 -19.41 1.09 5.33
N ASP A 426 -19.11 2.41 5.33
CA ASP A 426 -17.76 2.93 5.50
C ASP A 426 -17.76 4.21 6.37
N GLU A 427 -16.66 4.45 7.09
CA GLU A 427 -16.32 5.64 7.89
C GLU A 427 -17.47 6.27 8.71
N PRO A 428 -17.95 5.68 9.82
CA PRO A 428 -18.99 6.31 10.65
C PRO A 428 -18.49 7.61 11.27
N ILE A 429 -19.25 8.72 11.13
CA ILE A 429 -18.97 9.99 11.80
C ILE A 429 -20.19 10.53 12.53
N TRP A 430 -20.02 10.86 13.80
CA TRP A 430 -21.07 11.44 14.61
C TRP A 430 -21.36 12.90 14.24
N SER A 431 -22.63 13.30 14.26
CA SER A 431 -22.99 14.73 14.23
C SER A 431 -22.45 15.44 15.48
N PRO A 432 -22.18 16.76 15.41
CA PRO A 432 -21.63 17.50 16.56
C PRO A 432 -22.48 17.43 17.83
N ASP A 433 -23.79 17.24 17.70
CA ASP A 433 -24.74 17.08 18.81
C ASP A 433 -24.93 15.62 19.26
N GLY A 434 -24.26 14.65 18.59
CA GLY A 434 -24.34 13.23 18.91
C GLY A 434 -25.64 12.54 18.52
N THR A 435 -26.58 13.24 17.88
CA THR A 435 -27.92 12.69 17.58
C THR A 435 -27.98 11.83 16.32
N GLN A 436 -26.99 11.96 15.44
CA GLN A 436 -26.92 11.26 14.16
C GLN A 436 -25.52 10.70 13.89
N VAL A 437 -25.45 9.68 13.03
CA VAL A 437 -24.22 9.15 12.45
C VAL A 437 -24.34 9.24 10.94
N ALA A 438 -23.37 9.89 10.28
CA ALA A 438 -23.23 9.89 8.84
C ALA A 438 -22.24 8.81 8.40
N TYR A 439 -22.44 8.24 7.21
CA TYR A 439 -21.65 7.16 6.66
C TYR A 439 -21.81 7.04 5.14
N ALA A 440 -20.85 6.42 4.48
CA ALA A 440 -20.99 5.98 3.10
C ALA A 440 -21.58 4.56 3.07
N SER A 441 -22.42 4.26 2.08
CA SER A 441 -23.03 2.94 1.93
C SER A 441 -23.14 2.54 0.47
N SER A 442 -22.79 1.29 0.19
CA SER A 442 -22.90 0.65 -1.12
C SER A 442 -24.19 -0.17 -1.31
N ARG A 443 -25.19 -0.02 -0.41
CA ARG A 443 -26.44 -0.81 -0.41
C ARG A 443 -27.27 -0.68 -1.68
N ASP A 444 -27.10 0.39 -2.44
CA ASP A 444 -27.81 0.58 -3.71
C ASP A 444 -26.89 0.22 -4.89
N VAL A 445 -27.46 -0.35 -5.92
CA VAL A 445 -26.74 -0.75 -7.14
C VAL A 445 -26.12 0.49 -7.81
N GLY A 446 -24.81 0.45 -8.02
CA GLY A 446 -24.09 1.51 -8.76
C GLY A 446 -22.97 2.20 -8.00
N GLY A 447 -22.77 1.94 -6.71
CA GLY A 447 -21.67 2.43 -5.87
C GLY A 447 -22.10 3.12 -4.58
N ALA A 448 -21.17 3.81 -3.91
CA ALA A 448 -21.40 4.37 -2.60
C ALA A 448 -22.03 5.77 -2.65
N ASP A 449 -22.98 6.02 -1.73
CA ASP A 449 -23.61 7.30 -1.46
C ASP A 449 -23.57 7.63 0.03
N LEU A 450 -23.75 8.91 0.35
CA LEU A 450 -23.74 9.43 1.71
C LEU A 450 -25.12 9.28 2.35
N TRP A 451 -25.16 8.74 3.56
CA TRP A 451 -26.35 8.49 4.35
C TRP A 451 -26.20 9.04 5.77
N VAL A 452 -27.29 9.28 6.44
CA VAL A 452 -27.36 9.56 7.88
C VAL A 452 -28.39 8.66 8.55
N ILE A 453 -28.14 8.28 9.80
CA ILE A 453 -29.02 7.49 10.64
C ILE A 453 -29.09 8.12 12.04
N PRO A 454 -30.26 8.13 12.72
CA PRO A 454 -30.30 8.51 14.14
C PRO A 454 -29.38 7.61 14.97
N SER A 455 -28.61 8.18 15.89
CA SER A 455 -27.69 7.41 16.75
C SER A 455 -28.40 6.39 17.66
N SER A 456 -29.69 6.62 17.93
CA SER A 456 -30.55 5.67 18.61
C SER A 456 -31.01 4.50 17.74
N GLY A 457 -30.73 4.52 16.45
CA GLY A 457 -31.26 3.60 15.44
C GLY A 457 -32.55 4.12 14.80
N GLY A 458 -33.02 3.42 13.77
CA GLY A 458 -34.20 3.79 13.02
C GLY A 458 -33.98 3.76 11.51
N THR A 459 -34.79 4.52 10.75
CA THR A 459 -34.69 4.53 9.29
C THR A 459 -33.57 5.45 8.83
N PRO A 460 -32.58 4.95 8.06
CA PRO A 460 -31.54 5.78 7.48
C PRO A 460 -32.11 6.71 6.41
N HIS A 461 -31.52 7.89 6.28
CA HIS A 461 -31.85 8.89 5.28
C HIS A 461 -30.68 9.07 4.29
N ARG A 462 -30.96 8.89 3.00
CA ARG A 462 -29.97 9.08 1.93
C ARG A 462 -29.82 10.57 1.60
N LEU A 463 -28.58 11.07 1.64
CA LEU A 463 -28.27 12.47 1.34
C LEU A 463 -27.84 12.70 -0.11
N THR A 464 -27.09 11.77 -0.69
CA THR A 464 -26.60 11.90 -2.06
C THR A 464 -27.22 10.83 -2.96
N ARG A 465 -27.13 11.05 -4.27
CA ARG A 465 -27.62 10.14 -5.32
C ARG A 465 -26.60 10.12 -6.44
N ASP A 466 -26.74 9.21 -7.39
CA ASP A 466 -25.93 9.13 -8.59
C ASP A 466 -24.48 8.68 -8.35
N ASN A 467 -24.25 7.88 -7.30
CA ASN A 467 -22.97 7.23 -7.06
C ASN A 467 -21.81 8.22 -6.96
N VAL A 468 -21.93 9.21 -6.10
CA VAL A 468 -20.90 10.25 -5.93
C VAL A 468 -19.63 9.75 -5.26
N ARG A 469 -19.62 8.53 -4.70
CA ARG A 469 -18.46 7.93 -4.00
C ARG A 469 -17.83 8.90 -3.01
N PRO A 470 -18.52 9.25 -1.93
CA PRO A 470 -18.06 10.26 -0.98
C PRO A 470 -16.85 9.76 -0.22
N GLU A 471 -15.83 10.60 -0.09
CA GLU A 471 -14.61 10.32 0.69
C GLU A 471 -14.28 11.52 1.59
N GLY A 472 -13.67 11.25 2.74
CA GLY A 472 -13.22 12.28 3.68
C GLY A 472 -14.33 13.19 4.18
N TYR A 473 -15.55 12.68 4.26
CA TYR A 473 -16.72 13.47 4.67
C TYR A 473 -16.66 13.84 6.16
N HIS A 474 -17.19 15.00 6.49
CA HIS A 474 -17.27 15.51 7.85
C HIS A 474 -18.42 16.53 8.00
N TRP A 475 -18.90 16.66 9.22
CA TRP A 475 -19.96 17.59 9.55
C TRP A 475 -19.47 19.04 9.59
N SER A 476 -20.33 19.99 9.22
CA SER A 476 -20.16 21.38 9.67
C SER A 476 -20.28 21.46 11.19
N PRO A 477 -19.61 22.42 11.84
CA PRO A 477 -19.67 22.56 13.30
C PRO A 477 -21.05 22.77 13.86
N ASP A 478 -21.97 23.37 13.08
CA ASP A 478 -23.36 23.59 13.44
C ASP A 478 -24.31 22.42 13.10
N GLY A 479 -23.76 21.31 12.56
CA GLY A 479 -24.49 20.10 12.19
C GLY A 479 -25.41 20.22 10.99
N LYS A 480 -25.39 21.37 10.26
CA LYS A 480 -26.34 21.59 9.17
C LYS A 480 -25.92 21.04 7.83
N TYR A 481 -24.61 20.84 7.62
CA TYR A 481 -24.04 20.38 6.37
C TYR A 481 -23.05 19.24 6.59
N LEU A 482 -22.91 18.40 5.57
CA LEU A 482 -21.81 17.48 5.39
C LEU A 482 -20.97 17.95 4.21
N TYR A 483 -19.65 18.01 4.42
CA TYR A 483 -18.66 18.33 3.41
C TYR A 483 -17.97 17.05 3.00
N PHE A 484 -17.64 16.86 1.72
CA PHE A 484 -16.97 15.66 1.23
C PHE A 484 -16.36 15.87 -0.15
N GLN A 485 -15.41 15.03 -0.47
CA GLN A 485 -14.91 14.86 -1.83
C GLN A 485 -15.70 13.77 -2.53
N GLY A 486 -16.07 13.98 -3.80
CA GLY A 486 -16.83 12.98 -4.56
C GLY A 486 -16.75 13.18 -6.05
N GLN A 487 -17.24 12.19 -6.80
CA GLN A 487 -17.35 12.27 -8.26
C GLN A 487 -18.55 13.12 -8.66
N LYS A 488 -18.42 13.90 -9.74
CA LYS A 488 -19.57 14.62 -10.31
C LYS A 488 -20.57 13.63 -10.90
N PRO A 489 -21.88 13.77 -10.60
CA PRO A 489 -22.91 12.99 -11.25
C PRO A 489 -22.82 13.09 -12.78
N GLY A 490 -22.75 11.96 -13.49
CA GLY A 490 -22.63 11.93 -14.96
C GLY A 490 -21.32 12.45 -15.54
N GLY A 491 -20.29 12.66 -14.70
CA GLY A 491 -18.98 13.20 -15.10
C GLY A 491 -17.95 12.14 -15.51
N SER A 492 -16.85 12.58 -16.09
CA SER A 492 -15.72 11.80 -16.61
C SER A 492 -14.77 11.26 -15.54
N GLY A 493 -15.26 10.93 -14.33
CA GLY A 493 -14.43 10.44 -13.22
C GLY A 493 -13.69 11.54 -12.43
N ALA A 494 -13.79 12.81 -12.83
CA ALA A 494 -13.20 13.92 -12.10
C ALA A 494 -13.88 14.11 -10.74
N ARG A 495 -13.07 14.27 -9.68
CA ARG A 495 -13.54 14.53 -8.32
C ARG A 495 -13.64 16.02 -8.06
N ASP A 496 -14.58 16.39 -7.20
CA ASP A 496 -14.78 17.76 -6.76
C ASP A 496 -15.09 17.78 -5.25
N PHE A 497 -15.02 18.95 -4.62
CA PHE A 497 -15.37 19.12 -3.23
C PHE A 497 -16.79 19.68 -3.13
N PHE A 498 -17.63 19.01 -2.34
CA PHE A 498 -19.05 19.29 -2.22
C PHE A 498 -19.45 19.54 -0.77
N ARG A 499 -20.58 20.21 -0.59
CA ARG A 499 -21.37 20.10 0.62
C ARG A 499 -22.82 19.73 0.29
N VAL A 500 -23.49 19.11 1.24
CA VAL A 500 -24.91 18.77 1.19
C VAL A 500 -25.55 19.07 2.54
N ALA A 501 -26.77 19.58 2.53
CA ALA A 501 -27.50 19.81 3.77
C ALA A 501 -27.79 18.46 4.47
N ALA A 502 -27.66 18.40 5.80
CA ALA A 502 -27.96 17.22 6.61
C ALA A 502 -29.42 16.76 6.50
N ALA A 503 -30.34 17.72 6.22
CA ALA A 503 -31.75 17.43 5.93
C ALA A 503 -31.99 16.90 4.50
N GLY A 504 -30.93 16.76 3.68
CA GLY A 504 -31.05 16.46 2.26
C GLY A 504 -31.20 17.70 1.40
N GLY A 505 -30.97 17.55 0.09
CA GLY A 505 -31.07 18.68 -0.86
C GLY A 505 -30.09 18.50 -2.03
N PRO A 506 -29.94 19.56 -2.85
CA PRO A 506 -28.98 19.53 -3.96
C PRO A 506 -27.55 19.52 -3.45
N LEU A 507 -26.66 18.90 -4.22
CA LEU A 507 -25.21 19.01 -4.00
C LEU A 507 -24.74 20.41 -4.36
N GLU A 508 -24.01 21.04 -3.47
CA GLU A 508 -23.39 22.35 -3.68
C GLU A 508 -21.89 22.17 -3.93
N PRO A 509 -21.38 22.35 -5.17
CA PRO A 509 -19.94 22.29 -5.44
C PRO A 509 -19.26 23.53 -4.84
N LEU A 510 -18.11 23.33 -4.17
CA LEU A 510 -17.37 24.42 -3.50
C LEU A 510 -16.15 24.88 -4.29
N GLY A 511 -15.63 24.08 -5.20
CA GLY A 511 -14.47 24.42 -6.01
C GLY A 511 -14.49 23.69 -7.36
N ALA A 512 -13.80 24.25 -8.34
CA ALA A 512 -13.69 23.71 -9.70
C ALA A 512 -12.32 23.04 -9.97
N ASN A 513 -11.57 22.64 -8.94
CA ASN A 513 -10.28 22.02 -9.14
C ASN A 513 -10.42 20.49 -9.11
N PRO A 514 -10.21 19.78 -10.24
CA PRO A 514 -10.44 18.33 -10.35
C PRO A 514 -9.45 17.47 -9.56
N ARG A 515 -8.50 18.06 -8.83
CA ARG A 515 -7.46 17.36 -8.07
C ARG A 515 -7.41 17.76 -6.59
N ILE A 516 -8.57 18.07 -6.00
CA ILE A 516 -8.69 18.33 -4.55
C ILE A 516 -8.73 17.00 -3.81
N THR A 517 -7.97 16.90 -2.71
CA THR A 517 -8.03 15.79 -1.76
C THR A 517 -8.14 16.31 -0.34
N GLY A 518 -8.88 15.61 0.53
CA GLY A 518 -8.93 15.81 1.97
C GLY A 518 -9.25 17.24 2.42
N GLY A 519 -10.51 17.66 2.40
CA GLY A 519 -10.92 18.97 2.93
C GLY A 519 -11.33 18.90 4.41
N ARG A 520 -11.07 19.94 5.21
CA ARG A 520 -11.53 20.08 6.60
C ARG A 520 -12.03 21.49 6.86
N VAL A 521 -13.25 21.61 7.39
CA VAL A 521 -13.85 22.89 7.79
C VAL A 521 -13.29 23.32 9.15
N SER A 522 -13.02 24.63 9.31
CA SER A 522 -12.66 25.24 10.59
C SER A 522 -13.78 25.10 11.63
N HIS A 523 -13.45 25.12 12.92
CA HIS A 523 -14.45 24.99 13.99
C HIS A 523 -15.43 26.16 14.03
N ASP A 524 -15.03 27.34 13.54
CA ASP A 524 -15.95 28.49 13.37
C ASP A 524 -16.83 28.40 12.11
N GLY A 525 -16.63 27.37 11.29
CA GLY A 525 -17.41 27.08 10.09
C GLY A 525 -17.12 27.98 8.89
N LYS A 526 -16.10 28.86 8.92
CA LYS A 526 -15.90 29.87 7.86
C LYS A 526 -14.95 29.44 6.75
N LEU A 527 -13.99 28.61 7.06
CA LEU A 527 -12.89 28.24 6.15
C LEU A 527 -12.83 26.73 5.92
N VAL A 528 -12.30 26.35 4.77
CA VAL A 528 -11.92 24.97 4.45
C VAL A 528 -10.45 24.94 4.09
N VAL A 529 -9.68 24.11 4.78
CA VAL A 529 -8.34 23.73 4.35
C VAL A 529 -8.43 22.45 3.52
N TYR A 530 -7.68 22.38 2.42
CA TYR A 530 -7.65 21.21 1.53
C TYR A 530 -6.32 21.10 0.80
N VAL A 531 -6.09 19.96 0.16
CA VAL A 531 -4.86 19.69 -0.60
C VAL A 531 -5.19 19.61 -2.08
N THR A 532 -4.36 20.25 -2.91
CA THR A 532 -4.39 20.14 -4.38
C THR A 532 -3.19 19.36 -4.87
N LEU A 533 -3.38 18.57 -5.94
CA LEU A 533 -2.31 17.82 -6.59
C LEU A 533 -1.97 18.49 -7.93
N GLU A 534 -0.72 18.97 -8.06
CA GLU A 534 -0.20 19.57 -9.28
C GLU A 534 1.15 18.93 -9.62
N ARG A 535 1.27 18.35 -10.81
CA ARG A 535 2.52 17.69 -11.27
C ARG A 535 3.10 16.68 -10.28
N GLY A 536 2.24 15.86 -9.65
CA GLY A 536 2.67 14.89 -8.64
C GLY A 536 2.99 15.49 -7.26
N LEU A 537 2.94 16.80 -7.09
CA LEU A 537 3.17 17.49 -5.82
C LEU A 537 1.86 17.89 -5.15
N ALA A 538 1.78 17.77 -3.84
CA ALA A 538 0.61 18.13 -3.04
C ALA A 538 0.80 19.49 -2.35
N PHE A 539 -0.15 20.39 -2.55
CA PHE A 539 -0.12 21.75 -2.01
C PHE A 539 -1.30 22.00 -1.08
N LEU A 540 -1.04 22.69 0.02
CA LEU A 540 -2.07 23.09 0.97
C LEU A 540 -2.72 24.40 0.54
N GLU A 541 -4.04 24.41 0.49
CA GLU A 541 -4.84 25.57 0.12
C GLU A 541 -5.96 25.85 1.12
N LEU A 542 -6.41 27.09 1.14
CA LEU A 542 -7.48 27.59 2.01
C LEU A 542 -8.53 28.33 1.19
N MET A 543 -9.81 28.03 1.42
CA MET A 543 -10.94 28.73 0.79
C MET A 543 -12.08 28.99 1.78
N PRO A 544 -13.02 29.90 1.47
CA PRO A 544 -14.25 30.02 2.24
C PRO A 544 -15.09 28.73 2.20
N SER A 545 -15.73 28.38 3.32
CA SER A 545 -16.59 27.18 3.43
C SER A 545 -17.85 27.24 2.54
N THR A 546 -18.17 28.42 2.02
CA THR A 546 -19.22 28.64 1.05
C THR A 546 -18.77 28.57 -0.40
N GLY A 547 -17.50 28.20 -0.63
CA GLY A 547 -16.86 28.25 -1.94
C GLY A 547 -16.31 29.64 -2.30
N GLY A 548 -15.51 29.70 -3.35
CA GLY A 548 -14.88 30.93 -3.82
C GLY A 548 -13.38 30.78 -4.08
N PRO A 549 -12.65 31.91 -4.25
CA PRO A 549 -11.22 31.85 -4.56
C PRO A 549 -10.41 31.26 -3.41
N SER A 550 -9.47 30.41 -3.75
CA SER A 550 -8.52 29.80 -2.82
C SER A 550 -7.24 30.58 -2.69
N ARG A 551 -6.53 30.33 -1.59
CA ARG A 551 -5.19 30.84 -1.33
C ARG A 551 -4.25 29.68 -1.01
N ARG A 552 -3.17 29.53 -1.78
CA ARG A 552 -2.11 28.56 -1.50
C ARG A 552 -1.31 28.97 -0.26
N LEU A 553 -1.07 28.00 0.62
CA LEU A 553 -0.32 28.17 1.87
C LEU A 553 1.11 27.64 1.78
N THR A 554 1.34 26.59 1.00
CA THR A 554 2.67 25.97 0.80
C THR A 554 3.40 26.59 -0.39
N SER A 555 4.73 26.65 -0.30
CA SER A 555 5.61 26.96 -1.43
C SER A 555 5.91 25.70 -2.27
N ASP A 556 6.52 25.88 -3.46
CA ASP A 556 6.93 24.77 -4.33
C ASP A 556 8.03 23.86 -3.73
N THR A 557 8.58 24.24 -2.57
CA THR A 557 9.60 23.47 -1.84
C THR A 557 9.04 22.73 -0.62
N ALA A 558 7.79 22.99 -0.25
CA ALA A 558 7.11 22.37 0.89
C ALA A 558 5.97 21.50 0.36
N ILE A 559 6.11 20.18 0.40
CA ILE A 559 5.13 19.21 -0.10
C ILE A 559 4.40 18.59 1.07
N VAL A 560 3.07 18.58 1.00
CA VAL A 560 2.22 17.89 1.98
C VAL A 560 2.21 16.40 1.66
N TYR A 561 2.64 15.58 2.61
CA TYR A 561 2.58 14.13 2.50
C TYR A 561 1.22 13.63 2.98
N ARG A 562 0.45 13.02 2.13
CA ARG A 562 -0.95 12.68 2.36
C ARG A 562 -1.85 13.91 2.58
N PRO A 563 -3.08 13.88 2.11
CA PRO A 563 -4.00 15.02 2.18
C PRO A 563 -4.58 15.17 3.60
N PHE A 564 -3.74 15.39 4.61
CA PHE A 564 -4.22 15.56 5.97
C PHE A 564 -3.69 16.84 6.60
N ALA A 565 -4.57 17.83 6.69
CA ALA A 565 -4.40 18.99 7.55
C ALA A 565 -5.59 19.06 8.49
N THR A 566 -5.35 19.33 9.76
CA THR A 566 -6.42 19.54 10.75
C THR A 566 -6.26 20.89 11.42
N TRP A 567 -7.37 21.39 11.97
CA TRP A 567 -7.43 22.67 12.65
C TRP A 567 -7.06 22.53 14.14
N SER A 568 -6.33 23.49 14.70
CA SER A 568 -6.33 23.69 16.15
C SER A 568 -7.72 24.06 16.62
N ARG A 569 -8.04 23.79 17.88
CA ARG A 569 -9.39 23.99 18.40
C ARG A 569 -9.90 25.44 18.35
N ASP A 570 -9.00 26.40 18.35
CA ASP A 570 -9.27 27.84 18.26
C ASP A 570 -9.15 28.38 16.82
N ASP A 571 -8.96 27.51 15.84
CA ASP A 571 -8.76 27.84 14.43
C ASP A 571 -7.59 28.77 14.13
N SER A 572 -6.67 28.97 15.08
CA SER A 572 -5.50 29.83 14.90
C SER A 572 -4.37 29.16 14.15
N LEU A 573 -4.30 27.83 14.20
CA LEU A 573 -3.27 27.00 13.57
C LEU A 573 -3.89 25.92 12.69
N LEU A 574 -3.15 25.56 11.65
CA LEU A 574 -3.28 24.27 10.97
C LEU A 574 -2.17 23.35 11.46
N VAL A 575 -2.50 22.09 11.75
CA VAL A 575 -1.54 21.03 12.03
C VAL A 575 -1.44 20.18 10.79
N VAL A 576 -0.25 20.05 10.25
CA VAL A 576 -0.01 19.53 8.90
C VAL A 576 1.13 18.52 8.94
N GLN A 577 0.99 17.46 8.20
CA GLN A 577 2.04 16.50 7.94
C GLN A 577 2.70 16.85 6.61
N GLN A 578 4.01 17.10 6.60
CA GLN A 578 4.70 17.44 5.35
C GLN A 578 6.15 16.95 5.33
N PHE A 579 6.67 16.73 4.10
CA PHE A 579 8.07 16.60 3.82
C PHE A 579 8.75 17.98 3.74
N ASP A 580 9.95 18.07 4.24
CA ASP A 580 10.83 19.22 3.96
C ASP A 580 11.84 18.84 2.87
N LEU A 581 11.50 19.14 1.62
CA LEU A 581 12.37 18.87 0.47
C LEU A 581 13.69 19.67 0.49
N VAL A 582 13.70 20.84 1.15
CA VAL A 582 14.90 21.67 1.25
C VAL A 582 15.88 21.09 2.24
N ALA A 583 15.39 20.52 3.35
CA ALA A 583 16.21 19.87 4.35
C ALA A 583 16.63 18.46 3.97
N ASN A 584 16.21 17.96 2.79
CA ASN A 584 16.53 16.63 2.26
C ASN A 584 16.14 15.51 3.25
N ARG A 585 14.88 15.53 3.73
CA ARG A 585 14.38 14.58 4.74
C ARG A 585 13.52 13.51 4.11
N ASP A 586 13.70 12.29 4.59
CA ASP A 586 13.11 11.08 4.03
C ASP A 586 11.72 10.76 4.60
N TYR A 587 11.27 11.51 5.61
CA TYR A 587 10.03 11.23 6.34
C TYR A 587 9.21 12.50 6.54
N ALA A 588 7.89 12.33 6.61
CA ALA A 588 7.00 13.41 6.93
C ALA A 588 7.04 13.73 8.42
N ASP A 589 7.31 14.97 8.74
CA ASP A 589 7.23 15.51 10.11
C ASP A 589 5.92 16.30 10.30
N VAL A 590 5.54 16.51 11.56
CA VAL A 590 4.41 17.35 11.93
C VAL A 590 4.84 18.81 12.04
N PHE A 591 4.08 19.66 11.37
CA PHE A 591 4.25 21.11 11.36
C PHE A 591 2.97 21.80 11.82
N THR A 592 3.11 23.04 12.31
CA THR A 592 1.99 23.96 12.41
C THR A 592 2.17 25.14 11.47
N TYR A 593 1.05 25.59 10.89
CA TYR A 593 0.95 26.83 10.12
C TYR A 593 0.06 27.81 10.86
N ARG A 594 0.59 29.00 11.22
CA ARG A 594 -0.19 30.04 11.90
C ARG A 594 -0.89 30.93 10.87
N LEU A 595 -2.21 31.04 10.98
CA LEU A 595 -3.02 31.80 10.01
C LEU A 595 -2.80 33.30 10.05
N SER A 596 -2.47 33.86 11.21
CA SER A 596 -2.32 35.31 11.41
C SER A 596 -1.11 35.92 10.72
N ASP A 597 0.00 35.19 10.64
CA ASP A 597 1.27 35.68 10.12
C ASP A 597 1.92 34.76 9.06
N GLY A 598 1.27 33.63 8.75
CA GLY A 598 1.77 32.66 7.77
C GLY A 598 3.02 31.89 8.21
N ARG A 599 3.31 31.85 9.51
CA ARG A 599 4.52 31.22 10.04
C ARG A 599 4.33 29.71 10.13
N TRP A 600 5.29 28.98 9.56
CA TRP A 600 5.47 27.55 9.75
C TRP A 600 6.36 27.28 10.96
N THR A 601 5.99 26.28 11.76
CA THR A 601 6.80 25.78 12.87
C THR A 601 6.83 24.26 12.81
N GLN A 602 8.02 23.68 12.73
CA GLN A 602 8.22 22.25 12.79
C GLN A 602 8.11 21.79 14.25
N LEU A 603 7.23 20.81 14.51
CA LEU A 603 6.98 20.28 15.85
C LEU A 603 7.79 19.02 16.12
N THR A 604 7.97 18.18 15.10
CA THR A 604 8.68 16.89 15.22
C THR A 604 9.88 16.85 14.27
N ARG A 605 10.82 15.97 14.59
CA ARG A 605 12.00 15.69 13.78
C ARG A 605 12.35 14.23 13.94
N THR A 606 11.57 13.38 13.30
CA THR A 606 11.82 11.94 13.34
C THR A 606 12.95 11.57 12.39
N ALA A 607 13.85 10.72 12.87
CA ALA A 607 14.91 10.17 12.03
C ALA A 607 14.43 8.95 11.22
N TRP A 608 13.27 8.39 11.56
CA TRP A 608 12.77 7.12 11.05
C TRP A 608 11.26 7.01 11.13
N GLY A 609 10.54 7.21 10.06
CA GLY A 609 9.14 6.84 10.00
C GLY A 609 8.19 7.99 9.69
N ASP A 610 7.01 7.58 9.24
CA ASP A 610 5.93 8.49 8.88
C ASP A 610 5.07 8.78 10.12
N GLU A 611 4.73 10.02 10.33
CA GLU A 611 3.89 10.49 11.43
C GLU A 611 2.48 10.78 10.93
N ASP A 612 1.49 10.02 11.39
CA ASP A 612 0.07 10.25 11.08
C ASP A 612 -0.63 11.04 12.19
N ILE A 613 -1.18 12.19 11.85
CA ILE A 613 -1.96 13.01 12.79
C ILE A 613 -3.34 12.40 12.98
N SER A 614 -3.59 11.86 14.17
CA SER A 614 -4.86 11.20 14.51
C SER A 614 -5.90 12.12 15.15
N GLY A 615 -5.50 13.31 15.60
CA GLY A 615 -6.42 14.28 16.18
C GLY A 615 -5.74 15.31 17.07
N ILE A 616 -6.52 16.25 17.57
CA ILE A 616 -6.08 17.28 18.53
C ILE A 616 -6.69 16.98 19.89
N SER A 617 -5.91 17.17 20.96
CA SER A 617 -6.39 17.00 22.33
C SER A 617 -7.57 17.92 22.64
N PRO A 618 -8.49 17.54 23.56
CA PRO A 618 -9.66 18.35 23.88
C PRO A 618 -9.36 19.73 24.41
N ASP A 619 -8.20 19.93 25.05
CA ASP A 619 -7.73 21.24 25.51
C ASP A 619 -7.03 22.08 24.42
N GLY A 620 -6.88 21.51 23.22
CA GLY A 620 -6.29 22.18 22.05
C GLY A 620 -4.79 22.36 22.09
N LYS A 621 -4.07 21.69 23.03
CA LYS A 621 -2.64 21.94 23.25
C LYS A 621 -1.72 20.92 22.62
N GLU A 622 -2.20 19.73 22.33
CA GLU A 622 -1.39 18.62 21.83
C GLU A 622 -2.06 17.97 20.61
N ALA A 623 -1.25 17.45 19.69
CA ALA A 623 -1.70 16.55 18.63
C ALA A 623 -1.43 15.10 19.04
N LEU A 624 -2.40 14.20 18.85
CA LEU A 624 -2.17 12.77 18.87
C LEU A 624 -1.55 12.37 17.54
N VAL A 625 -0.39 11.76 17.60
CA VAL A 625 0.38 11.32 16.44
C VAL A 625 0.65 9.83 16.56
N VAL A 626 0.43 9.10 15.48
CA VAL A 626 0.86 7.71 15.30
C VAL A 626 2.14 7.76 14.47
N LEU A 627 3.25 7.40 15.06
CA LEU A 627 4.53 7.28 14.38
C LEU A 627 4.67 5.84 13.88
N HIS A 628 4.61 5.65 12.57
CA HIS A 628 4.91 4.38 11.90
C HIS A 628 6.36 4.37 11.50
N SER A 629 7.16 3.52 12.10
CA SER A 629 8.52 3.27 11.68
C SER A 629 8.61 1.87 11.08
N ALA A 630 8.96 1.79 9.81
CA ALA A 630 9.28 0.53 9.17
C ALA A 630 10.77 0.49 8.90
N ARG A 631 11.51 -0.32 9.65
CA ARG A 631 12.89 -0.59 9.33
C ARG A 631 12.95 -1.66 8.25
N VAL A 632 13.27 -1.23 7.03
CA VAL A 632 13.38 -2.12 5.87
C VAL A 632 14.86 -2.43 5.62
N GLN A 633 15.17 -3.70 5.43
CA GLN A 633 16.53 -4.15 5.16
C GLN A 633 16.54 -5.08 3.95
N ILE A 634 17.58 -4.99 3.14
CA ILE A 634 17.91 -6.00 2.15
C ILE A 634 18.88 -6.98 2.80
N ARG A 635 18.52 -8.23 2.83
CA ARG A 635 19.32 -9.33 3.39
C ARG A 635 19.53 -10.40 2.34
N ARG A 636 20.51 -11.26 2.58
CA ARG A 636 20.74 -12.47 1.79
C ARG A 636 20.91 -13.68 2.70
N VAL A 637 20.51 -14.83 2.21
CA VAL A 637 20.66 -16.12 2.89
C VAL A 637 21.18 -17.16 1.93
N SER A 638 22.07 -18.04 2.41
CA SER A 638 22.55 -19.19 1.66
C SER A 638 21.51 -20.31 1.70
N VAL A 639 21.25 -20.90 0.55
CA VAL A 639 20.34 -22.04 0.44
C VAL A 639 21.13 -23.33 0.69
N PRO A 640 20.72 -24.17 1.65
CA PRO A 640 21.35 -25.44 1.90
C PRO A 640 21.13 -26.41 0.72
N ASP A 641 22.02 -27.38 0.54
CA ASP A 641 21.82 -28.44 -0.44
C ASP A 641 20.55 -29.24 -0.09
N LEU A 642 19.53 -29.13 -0.93
CA LEU A 642 18.29 -29.87 -0.75
C LEU A 642 18.53 -31.34 -1.16
N VAL A 643 18.42 -32.23 -0.21
CA VAL A 643 18.46 -33.67 -0.49
C VAL A 643 17.19 -34.00 -1.28
N ALA A 644 17.33 -34.41 -2.54
CA ALA A 644 16.20 -34.92 -3.32
C ALA A 644 15.59 -36.10 -2.55
N GLY A 645 14.35 -35.92 -2.08
CA GLY A 645 13.64 -36.95 -1.32
C GLY A 645 13.69 -38.25 -2.11
N THR A 646 14.27 -39.29 -1.54
CA THR A 646 14.14 -40.67 -2.03
C THR A 646 12.64 -40.99 -2.04
N ARG A 647 12.12 -41.32 -3.20
CA ARG A 647 10.73 -41.76 -3.44
C ARG A 647 10.33 -42.94 -2.55
#